data_47ba66b12a212270467e2ee24e56af1a
#
_entry.id   47ba66b12a212270467e2ee24e56af1a
#
_cell.length_a   1.000
_cell.length_b   1.000
_cell.length_c   1.000
_cell.angle_alpha   90.00
_cell.angle_beta   90.00
_cell.angle_gamma   90.00
#
_symmetry.space_group_name_H-M   'P 1'
#
loop_
_entity.id
_entity.type
_entity.pdbx_description
1 polymer ?
#
loop_
_entity_poly.entity_id
_entity_poly.type
_entity_poly.pdbx_seq_one_letter_code
_entity_poly.pdbx_strand_id
1 'polypeptide(L)'
;MAGREYPLERTRNIGIMAHIDAGKTTTTERILYYTGVNYKIGDTHDGTATMDWMEQEQERGITITSAATTCHWTLQDHCKPKKGALEHRINIIDTPGHVDFTVEVERSLRVLDGAVAVFCAKGGVEPQSENVWRQADTYNVPRMAFINKMDILGANFYGAVDQMKDRLGANVAVLQLPIGKEDDFKGIIDLFEMEAYIYNDEKGEDISIVEIPEDMKEEAELYHTELIEKICELDDDLMMQYLEGEEPSVDDLKAALRKGTCECKAVPVCCGTAYRNKGVQKLLDAIIEFMPAPTDIPAIKGVDEDGNEVERHSSDDEPFSALAFKIMTDPFVGKLAFFRVYSGTCKSGSYVLNATKNKKERVGRILQMHANKREELDIVYSGDIAAAVGFKSTTTGDTICDEQHPVILESMEFPEPVIDVAIEPKTKGDQGKMAEALAKLAEEDPTFRAHTDHETGQTIISGMGELHLEIIVDRLLREFKVEANVGAPQVAYKETFTKAVDVDSKYAKQSGGRGQYGHCKVHFEPMDANGEELFKFESTVVGGSIPKEYIPAVGEGIEEAAQSGILGGFPVLGVKATVYVGSYHDVDSSEMAFHIAGSMAFKEAMQKAGAILLEPIMRVEVTMPEEYMGDVIGDINSRRGRIEGMDDIASGKMVRAFVPLSEMFGYSTDLRSRTQGRGNYSMFFEKYEPVPKNVQEKVLADK
;
A
#
# COMPACT_ATOMS: atom_id res chain seq x y z
N MET A 1 -30.26 24.39 -7.58
CA MET A 1 -28.95 23.80 -7.18
C MET A 1 -28.40 23.13 -8.42
N ALA A 2 -27.20 23.44 -8.84
CA ALA A 2 -26.56 22.67 -9.90
C ALA A 2 -26.41 21.24 -9.37
N GLY A 3 -27.02 20.27 -10.02
CA GLY A 3 -26.87 18.88 -9.67
C GLY A 3 -25.48 18.38 -10.05
N ARG A 4 -25.15 17.18 -9.64
CA ARG A 4 -23.94 16.46 -10.00
C ARG A 4 -23.75 16.43 -11.53
N GLU A 5 -22.54 16.71 -12.00
CA GLU A 5 -22.23 16.74 -13.43
C GLU A 5 -22.19 15.32 -14.04
N TYR A 6 -21.56 14.39 -13.33
CA TYR A 6 -21.47 12.98 -13.72
C TYR A 6 -22.19 12.09 -12.72
N PRO A 7 -23.18 11.28 -13.12
CA PRO A 7 -23.81 10.28 -12.27
C PRO A 7 -22.79 9.25 -11.75
N LEU A 8 -23.10 8.63 -10.60
CA LEU A 8 -22.24 7.62 -9.97
C LEU A 8 -21.89 6.46 -10.91
N GLU A 9 -22.87 6.01 -11.68
CA GLU A 9 -22.74 4.89 -12.63
C GLU A 9 -21.72 5.19 -13.74
N ARG A 10 -21.48 6.49 -14.01
CA ARG A 10 -20.51 6.96 -15.00
C ARG A 10 -19.20 7.45 -14.41
N THR A 11 -18.96 7.15 -13.15
CA THR A 11 -17.70 7.45 -12.46
C THR A 11 -16.88 6.17 -12.32
N ARG A 12 -15.56 6.26 -12.49
CA ARG A 12 -14.60 5.18 -12.25
C ARG A 12 -13.47 5.72 -11.37
N ASN A 13 -13.20 5.07 -10.26
CA ASN A 13 -12.09 5.39 -9.37
C ASN A 13 -11.10 4.24 -9.44
N ILE A 14 -10.06 4.40 -10.23
CA ILE A 14 -9.11 3.34 -10.54
C ILE A 14 -7.70 3.68 -10.09
N GLY A 15 -6.96 2.66 -9.66
CA GLY A 15 -5.53 2.72 -9.47
C GLY A 15 -4.78 2.06 -10.60
N ILE A 16 -3.61 2.58 -10.92
CA ILE A 16 -2.68 1.88 -11.81
C ILE A 16 -1.56 1.33 -10.95
N MET A 17 -1.47 0.01 -10.91
CA MET A 17 -0.48 -0.73 -10.12
C MET A 17 0.43 -1.56 -11.01
N ALA A 18 1.70 -1.63 -10.67
CA ALA A 18 2.69 -2.37 -11.45
C ALA A 18 3.96 -2.58 -10.64
N HIS A 19 4.81 -3.53 -11.08
CA HIS A 19 6.19 -3.56 -10.65
C HIS A 19 7.02 -2.44 -11.27
N ILE A 20 8.24 -2.22 -10.78
CA ILE A 20 9.19 -1.26 -11.34
C ILE A 20 9.44 -1.59 -12.81
N ASP A 21 9.49 -0.56 -13.65
CA ASP A 21 9.73 -0.68 -15.09
C ASP A 21 8.67 -1.46 -15.91
N ALA A 22 7.50 -1.80 -15.37
CA ALA A 22 6.42 -2.35 -16.19
C ALA A 22 5.82 -1.33 -17.17
N GLY A 23 6.11 -0.06 -16.99
CA GLY A 23 5.59 1.04 -17.79
C GLY A 23 4.31 1.65 -17.24
N LYS A 24 4.15 1.65 -15.92
CA LYS A 24 3.01 2.23 -15.21
C LYS A 24 2.81 3.70 -15.57
N THR A 25 3.78 4.55 -15.26
CA THR A 25 3.72 6.00 -15.53
C THR A 25 3.54 6.28 -17.02
N THR A 26 4.22 5.52 -17.90
CA THR A 26 4.04 5.64 -19.34
C THR A 26 2.58 5.34 -19.74
N THR A 27 1.96 4.31 -19.17
CA THR A 27 0.56 3.96 -19.45
C THR A 27 -0.37 5.09 -18.97
N THR A 28 -0.15 5.62 -17.77
CA THR A 28 -0.92 6.75 -17.23
C THR A 28 -0.78 8.00 -18.10
N GLU A 29 0.43 8.35 -18.52
CA GLU A 29 0.67 9.51 -19.41
C GLU A 29 -0.03 9.35 -20.77
N ARG A 30 -0.11 8.14 -21.31
CA ARG A 30 -0.86 7.88 -22.57
C ARG A 30 -2.37 7.98 -22.36
N ILE A 31 -2.88 7.52 -21.24
CA ILE A 31 -4.29 7.73 -20.86
C ILE A 31 -4.59 9.23 -20.79
N LEU A 32 -3.74 10.02 -20.14
CA LEU A 32 -3.92 11.48 -20.05
C LEU A 32 -3.82 12.18 -21.42
N TYR A 33 -2.99 11.68 -22.31
CA TYR A 33 -2.89 12.19 -23.67
C TYR A 33 -4.16 11.94 -24.48
N TYR A 34 -4.65 10.69 -24.54
CA TYR A 34 -5.82 10.34 -25.30
C TYR A 34 -7.12 10.93 -24.75
N THR A 35 -7.18 11.20 -23.47
CA THR A 35 -8.31 11.89 -22.83
C THR A 35 -8.23 13.41 -22.91
N GLY A 36 -7.18 13.96 -23.54
CA GLY A 36 -7.02 15.40 -23.78
C GLY A 36 -6.63 16.22 -22.56
N VAL A 37 -6.26 15.57 -21.45
CA VAL A 37 -5.73 16.26 -20.25
C VAL A 37 -4.34 16.81 -20.55
N ASN A 38 -3.52 16.06 -21.25
CA ASN A 38 -2.19 16.48 -21.71
C ASN A 38 -2.20 16.71 -23.22
N TYR A 39 -1.61 17.85 -23.65
CA TYR A 39 -1.44 18.17 -25.08
C TYR A 39 -0.18 17.58 -25.69
N LYS A 40 0.75 17.11 -24.86
CA LYS A 40 2.00 16.46 -25.28
C LYS A 40 2.13 15.14 -24.56
N ILE A 41 2.71 14.19 -25.27
CA ILE A 41 3.07 12.90 -24.72
C ILE A 41 4.25 13.12 -23.76
N GLY A 42 4.06 12.89 -22.46
CA GLY A 42 5.10 12.89 -21.46
C GLY A 42 5.95 11.61 -21.52
N ASP A 43 7.23 11.70 -21.19
CA ASP A 43 8.14 10.56 -21.11
C ASP A 43 8.85 10.55 -19.76
N THR A 44 8.89 9.39 -19.12
CA THR A 44 9.58 9.19 -17.84
C THR A 44 11.10 9.29 -17.99
N HIS A 45 11.65 8.85 -19.13
CA HIS A 45 13.10 8.92 -19.37
C HIS A 45 13.62 10.35 -19.60
N ASP A 46 12.76 11.21 -20.13
CA ASP A 46 13.08 12.63 -20.36
C ASP A 46 12.68 13.55 -19.18
N GLY A 47 12.12 12.98 -18.09
CA GLY A 47 11.64 13.73 -16.93
C GLY A 47 10.45 14.66 -17.23
N THR A 48 9.69 14.37 -18.29
CA THR A 48 8.56 15.21 -18.75
C THR A 48 7.20 14.66 -18.34
N ALA A 49 7.16 13.56 -17.59
CA ALA A 49 5.93 12.95 -17.11
C ALA A 49 5.18 13.89 -16.15
N THR A 50 3.89 14.06 -16.38
CA THR A 50 3.04 14.97 -15.61
C THR A 50 2.70 14.41 -14.22
N MET A 51 2.61 13.07 -14.11
CA MET A 51 2.27 12.40 -12.86
C MET A 51 3.46 12.33 -11.89
N ASP A 52 4.68 12.22 -12.39
CA ASP A 52 5.91 12.28 -11.60
C ASP A 52 6.31 13.76 -11.41
N TRP A 53 5.65 14.44 -10.48
CA TRP A 53 5.78 15.88 -10.28
C TRP A 53 6.93 16.29 -9.37
N MET A 54 7.47 15.37 -8.56
CA MET A 54 8.62 15.61 -7.69
C MET A 54 9.91 15.54 -8.49
N GLU A 55 10.86 16.44 -8.19
CA GLU A 55 12.19 16.41 -8.82
C GLU A 55 12.89 15.05 -8.64
N GLN A 56 12.72 14.42 -7.46
CA GLN A 56 13.29 13.11 -7.16
C GLN A 56 12.67 11.99 -8.01
N GLU A 57 11.37 12.05 -8.30
CA GLU A 57 10.70 11.12 -9.20
C GLU A 57 11.24 11.22 -10.61
N GLN A 58 11.41 12.45 -11.10
CA GLN A 58 11.93 12.73 -12.44
C GLN A 58 13.40 12.33 -12.59
N GLU A 59 14.24 12.64 -11.60
CA GLU A 59 15.67 12.28 -11.60
C GLU A 59 15.91 10.77 -11.54
N ARG A 60 15.07 10.05 -10.79
CA ARG A 60 15.22 8.60 -10.56
C ARG A 60 14.41 7.75 -11.51
N GLY A 61 13.43 8.33 -12.22
CA GLY A 61 12.51 7.64 -13.11
C GLY A 61 11.58 6.68 -12.39
N ILE A 62 11.26 6.93 -11.11
CA ILE A 62 10.36 6.10 -10.28
C ILE A 62 9.29 6.97 -9.63
N THR A 63 8.07 6.46 -9.54
CA THR A 63 7.01 7.10 -8.75
C THR A 63 7.24 6.82 -7.27
N ILE A 64 7.29 7.88 -6.48
CA ILE A 64 7.52 7.84 -5.02
C ILE A 64 6.20 8.05 -4.27
N THR A 65 5.43 9.06 -4.69
CA THR A 65 4.16 9.41 -4.08
C THR A 65 3.00 9.16 -5.04
N SER A 66 1.87 8.69 -4.50
CA SER A 66 0.67 8.55 -5.32
C SER A 66 0.18 9.93 -5.80
N ALA A 67 -0.13 10.03 -7.08
CA ALA A 67 -0.72 11.22 -7.68
C ALA A 67 -2.13 10.93 -8.17
N ALA A 68 -3.06 11.85 -7.90
CA ALA A 68 -4.43 11.72 -8.35
C ALA A 68 -4.71 12.68 -9.52
N THR A 69 -5.40 12.18 -10.53
CA THR A 69 -5.85 12.99 -11.66
C THR A 69 -7.23 12.55 -12.13
N THR A 70 -7.95 13.45 -12.77
CA THR A 70 -9.26 13.17 -13.34
C THR A 70 -9.21 13.36 -14.85
N CYS A 71 -9.76 12.41 -15.59
CA CYS A 71 -9.92 12.49 -17.02
C CYS A 71 -11.31 12.00 -17.45
N HIS A 72 -11.62 12.18 -18.73
CA HIS A 72 -12.93 11.86 -19.27
C HIS A 72 -12.78 11.01 -20.53
N TRP A 73 -13.63 10.02 -20.67
CA TRP A 73 -13.62 9.14 -21.83
C TRP A 73 -15.03 8.73 -22.26
N THR A 74 -15.21 8.60 -23.55
CA THR A 74 -16.44 8.09 -24.16
C THR A 74 -16.10 6.83 -24.92
N LEU A 75 -16.89 5.76 -24.73
CA LEU A 75 -16.72 4.49 -25.43
C LEU A 75 -16.56 4.73 -26.93
N GLN A 76 -15.59 4.04 -27.52
CA GLN A 76 -15.29 4.12 -28.93
C GLN A 76 -16.02 3.00 -29.69
N ASP A 77 -16.45 3.34 -30.89
CA ASP A 77 -16.92 2.41 -31.92
C ASP A 77 -16.10 2.70 -33.18
N HIS A 78 -15.34 1.71 -33.65
CA HIS A 78 -14.40 1.89 -34.73
C HIS A 78 -13.50 3.14 -34.57
N CYS A 79 -12.88 3.28 -33.40
CA CYS A 79 -11.99 4.39 -33.05
C CYS A 79 -12.63 5.79 -33.13
N LYS A 80 -13.94 5.85 -33.03
CA LYS A 80 -14.72 7.09 -32.91
C LYS A 80 -15.66 6.99 -31.72
N PRO A 81 -16.03 8.13 -31.10
CA PRO A 81 -17.03 8.09 -30.05
C PRO A 81 -18.30 7.36 -30.50
N LYS A 82 -18.67 6.29 -29.81
CA LYS A 82 -19.85 5.46 -30.09
C LYS A 82 -21.08 6.35 -30.08
N LYS A 83 -21.89 6.29 -31.13
CA LYS A 83 -23.08 7.14 -31.26
C LYS A 83 -24.05 6.89 -30.08
N GLY A 84 -24.32 7.93 -29.31
CA GLY A 84 -25.19 7.86 -28.13
C GLY A 84 -24.53 7.37 -26.86
N ALA A 85 -23.23 7.00 -26.89
CA ALA A 85 -22.48 6.73 -25.69
C ALA A 85 -22.30 7.99 -24.84
N LEU A 86 -22.40 7.84 -23.54
CA LEU A 86 -22.25 8.92 -22.57
C LEU A 86 -20.79 8.99 -22.11
N GLU A 87 -20.33 10.20 -21.88
CA GLU A 87 -19.01 10.44 -21.33
C GLU A 87 -18.92 9.95 -19.89
N HIS A 88 -17.81 9.29 -19.56
CA HIS A 88 -17.47 8.80 -18.23
C HIS A 88 -16.35 9.64 -17.62
N ARG A 89 -16.44 9.85 -16.32
CA ARG A 89 -15.39 10.46 -15.52
C ARG A 89 -14.52 9.35 -14.93
N ILE A 90 -13.22 9.43 -15.14
CA ILE A 90 -12.24 8.48 -14.62
C ILE A 90 -11.30 9.23 -13.69
N ASN A 91 -11.32 8.90 -12.42
CA ASN A 91 -10.33 9.34 -11.44
C ASN A 91 -9.24 8.28 -11.38
N ILE A 92 -8.02 8.67 -11.65
CA ILE A 92 -6.86 7.78 -11.66
C ILE A 92 -5.96 8.14 -10.48
N ILE A 93 -5.59 7.14 -9.69
CA ILE A 93 -4.52 7.25 -8.70
C ILE A 93 -3.34 6.43 -9.20
N ASP A 94 -2.25 7.10 -9.53
CA ASP A 94 -1.00 6.45 -9.90
C ASP A 94 -0.26 6.06 -8.62
N THR A 95 0.03 4.76 -8.43
CA THR A 95 0.63 4.23 -7.20
C THR A 95 2.11 3.97 -7.40
N PRO A 96 2.97 4.09 -6.35
CA PRO A 96 4.37 3.69 -6.45
C PRO A 96 4.51 2.21 -6.80
N GLY A 97 5.59 1.87 -7.50
CA GLY A 97 5.94 0.47 -7.79
C GLY A 97 7.04 -0.10 -6.90
N HIS A 98 7.68 0.73 -6.06
CA HIS A 98 8.81 0.32 -5.23
C HIS A 98 8.36 -0.17 -3.85
N VAL A 99 9.04 -1.19 -3.34
CA VAL A 99 8.69 -1.87 -2.07
C VAL A 99 8.72 -0.93 -0.86
N ASP A 100 9.67 0.00 -0.81
CA ASP A 100 9.79 0.95 0.28
C ASP A 100 8.57 1.88 0.42
N PHE A 101 7.73 1.93 -0.62
CA PHE A 101 6.51 2.74 -0.69
C PHE A 101 5.22 1.91 -0.73
N THR A 102 5.28 0.68 -0.24
CA THR A 102 4.13 -0.26 -0.19
C THR A 102 2.92 0.35 0.50
N VAL A 103 3.14 1.18 1.51
CA VAL A 103 2.07 1.87 2.24
C VAL A 103 1.33 2.90 1.38
N GLU A 104 2.01 3.56 0.45
CA GLU A 104 1.34 4.42 -0.53
C GLU A 104 0.39 3.61 -1.43
N VAL A 105 0.80 2.38 -1.78
CA VAL A 105 -0.05 1.45 -2.54
C VAL A 105 -1.26 1.04 -1.72
N GLU A 106 -1.07 0.63 -0.47
CA GLU A 106 -2.17 0.23 0.44
C GLU A 106 -3.18 1.35 0.65
N ARG A 107 -2.69 2.56 0.94
CA ARG A 107 -3.54 3.76 1.08
C ARG A 107 -4.39 4.00 -0.17
N SER A 108 -3.78 3.85 -1.33
CA SER A 108 -4.46 4.03 -2.60
C SER A 108 -5.48 2.93 -2.85
N LEU A 109 -5.11 1.65 -2.67
CA LEU A 109 -6.00 0.51 -2.86
C LEU A 109 -7.25 0.59 -1.96
N ARG A 110 -7.10 1.11 -0.74
CA ARG A 110 -8.22 1.26 0.20
C ARG A 110 -9.32 2.20 -0.28
N VAL A 111 -8.98 3.18 -1.11
CA VAL A 111 -9.92 4.22 -1.57
C VAL A 111 -10.33 4.06 -3.03
N LEU A 112 -9.81 3.05 -3.72
CA LEU A 112 -10.13 2.76 -5.10
C LEU A 112 -11.30 1.78 -5.20
N ASP A 113 -12.07 1.91 -6.30
CA ASP A 113 -13.12 0.96 -6.63
C ASP A 113 -12.58 -0.20 -7.47
N GLY A 114 -11.46 0.02 -8.16
CA GLY A 114 -10.79 -0.99 -8.94
C GLY A 114 -9.38 -0.62 -9.31
N ALA A 115 -8.61 -1.56 -9.85
CA ALA A 115 -7.23 -1.36 -10.24
C ALA A 115 -6.90 -1.96 -11.62
N VAL A 116 -6.02 -1.29 -12.35
CA VAL A 116 -5.40 -1.81 -13.57
C VAL A 116 -3.99 -2.27 -13.22
N ALA A 117 -3.75 -3.57 -13.29
CA ALA A 117 -2.46 -4.18 -13.07
C ALA A 117 -1.67 -4.21 -14.39
N VAL A 118 -0.58 -3.47 -14.46
CA VAL A 118 0.28 -3.41 -15.64
C VAL A 118 1.43 -4.40 -15.50
N PHE A 119 1.52 -5.36 -16.41
CA PHE A 119 2.57 -6.36 -16.47
C PHE A 119 3.47 -6.13 -17.67
N CYS A 120 4.76 -6.42 -17.53
CA CYS A 120 5.68 -6.41 -18.66
C CYS A 120 5.56 -7.72 -19.45
N ALA A 121 5.34 -7.65 -20.77
CA ALA A 121 5.24 -8.85 -21.61
C ALA A 121 6.48 -9.74 -21.60
N LYS A 122 7.64 -9.20 -21.25
CA LYS A 122 8.89 -9.94 -21.11
C LYS A 122 9.07 -10.55 -19.72
N GLY A 123 8.84 -9.75 -18.66
CA GLY A 123 9.03 -10.18 -17.26
C GLY A 123 7.85 -11.00 -16.72
N GLY A 124 6.66 -10.80 -17.27
CA GLY A 124 5.45 -11.44 -16.76
C GLY A 124 5.12 -11.02 -15.34
N VAL A 125 4.85 -11.99 -14.48
CA VAL A 125 4.59 -11.77 -13.05
C VAL A 125 5.90 -11.73 -12.29
N GLU A 126 6.29 -10.56 -11.84
CA GLU A 126 7.46 -10.35 -10.99
C GLU A 126 7.08 -10.34 -9.50
N PRO A 127 8.05 -10.52 -8.57
CA PRO A 127 7.76 -10.57 -7.13
C PRO A 127 7.00 -9.35 -6.59
N GLN A 128 7.32 -8.17 -7.10
CA GLN A 128 6.61 -6.95 -6.72
C GLN A 128 5.15 -6.97 -7.21
N SER A 129 4.89 -7.56 -8.39
CA SER A 129 3.54 -7.77 -8.90
C SER A 129 2.72 -8.66 -7.97
N GLU A 130 3.33 -9.74 -7.46
CA GLU A 130 2.66 -10.64 -6.49
C GLU A 130 2.29 -9.92 -5.20
N ASN A 131 3.17 -9.05 -4.70
CA ASN A 131 2.92 -8.28 -3.49
C ASN A 131 1.74 -7.33 -3.64
N VAL A 132 1.77 -6.52 -4.69
CA VAL A 132 0.69 -5.56 -4.97
C VAL A 132 -0.62 -6.31 -5.25
N TRP A 133 -0.55 -7.47 -5.89
CA TRP A 133 -1.70 -8.32 -6.13
C TRP A 133 -2.32 -8.85 -4.83
N ARG A 134 -1.48 -9.36 -3.89
CA ARG A 134 -1.94 -9.80 -2.56
C ARG A 134 -2.57 -8.67 -1.74
N GLN A 135 -2.00 -7.47 -1.80
CA GLN A 135 -2.61 -6.30 -1.16
C GLN A 135 -3.99 -6.00 -1.73
N ALA A 136 -4.13 -6.07 -3.06
CA ALA A 136 -5.44 -5.90 -3.69
C ALA A 136 -6.43 -7.04 -3.32
N ASP A 137 -5.94 -8.27 -3.06
CA ASP A 137 -6.77 -9.36 -2.50
C ASP A 137 -7.25 -9.04 -1.09
N THR A 138 -6.37 -8.52 -0.23
CA THR A 138 -6.71 -8.15 1.15
C THR A 138 -7.86 -7.14 1.21
N TYR A 139 -7.87 -6.20 0.30
CA TYR A 139 -8.92 -5.17 0.23
C TYR A 139 -10.07 -5.51 -0.73
N ASN A 140 -10.10 -6.73 -1.30
CA ASN A 140 -11.09 -7.16 -2.29
C ASN A 140 -11.28 -6.15 -3.43
N VAL A 141 -10.16 -5.62 -3.97
CA VAL A 141 -10.20 -4.63 -5.04
C VAL A 141 -10.36 -5.34 -6.40
N PRO A 142 -11.46 -5.08 -7.14
CA PRO A 142 -11.65 -5.55 -8.50
C PRO A 142 -10.48 -5.14 -9.42
N ARG A 143 -10.06 -6.04 -10.30
CA ARG A 143 -8.87 -5.84 -11.12
C ARG A 143 -9.08 -6.21 -12.56
N MET A 144 -8.36 -5.50 -13.43
CA MET A 144 -8.06 -5.92 -14.79
C MET A 144 -6.55 -5.87 -15.02
N ALA A 145 -6.06 -6.54 -16.04
CA ALA A 145 -4.65 -6.58 -16.37
C ALA A 145 -4.38 -5.95 -17.75
N PHE A 146 -3.24 -5.29 -17.87
CA PHE A 146 -2.71 -4.77 -19.12
C PHE A 146 -1.30 -5.31 -19.34
N ILE A 147 -1.13 -6.20 -20.32
CA ILE A 147 0.18 -6.75 -20.70
C ILE A 147 0.84 -5.74 -21.63
N ASN A 148 1.75 -4.98 -21.05
CA ASN A 148 2.44 -3.85 -21.67
C ASN A 148 3.80 -4.26 -22.26
N LYS A 149 4.41 -3.37 -23.03
CA LYS A 149 5.72 -3.57 -23.66
C LYS A 149 5.76 -4.75 -24.64
N MET A 150 4.72 -4.92 -25.43
CA MET A 150 4.68 -5.94 -26.48
C MET A 150 5.72 -5.74 -27.58
N ASP A 151 6.35 -4.55 -27.63
CA ASP A 151 7.36 -4.12 -28.61
C ASP A 151 8.81 -4.44 -28.22
N ILE A 152 9.06 -4.92 -27.02
CA ILE A 152 10.44 -5.19 -26.58
C ILE A 152 10.90 -6.61 -26.93
N LEU A 153 12.21 -6.79 -27.10
CA LEU A 153 12.82 -8.09 -27.37
C LEU A 153 12.54 -9.08 -26.23
N GLY A 154 11.97 -10.24 -26.55
CA GLY A 154 11.57 -11.26 -25.59
C GLY A 154 10.14 -11.10 -25.07
N ALA A 155 9.34 -10.21 -25.66
CA ALA A 155 7.92 -10.09 -25.30
C ALA A 155 7.16 -11.40 -25.56
N ASN A 156 6.42 -11.86 -24.55
CA ASN A 156 5.64 -13.10 -24.60
C ASN A 156 4.30 -12.91 -23.85
N PHE A 157 3.26 -12.55 -24.59
CA PHE A 157 1.92 -12.37 -24.07
C PHE A 157 1.37 -13.60 -23.38
N TYR A 158 1.43 -14.76 -24.05
CA TYR A 158 0.87 -16.01 -23.53
C TYR A 158 1.57 -16.48 -22.27
N GLY A 159 2.91 -16.38 -22.24
CA GLY A 159 3.68 -16.68 -21.04
C GLY A 159 3.36 -15.77 -19.85
N ALA A 160 3.08 -14.49 -20.08
CA ALA A 160 2.63 -13.58 -19.02
C ALA A 160 1.24 -13.95 -18.49
N VAL A 161 0.30 -14.30 -19.38
CA VAL A 161 -1.04 -14.79 -19.01
C VAL A 161 -0.97 -16.09 -18.22
N ASP A 162 -0.14 -17.04 -18.63
CA ASP A 162 0.03 -18.31 -17.91
C ASP A 162 0.63 -18.08 -16.51
N GLN A 163 1.61 -17.19 -16.38
CA GLN A 163 2.15 -16.82 -15.06
C GLN A 163 1.10 -16.17 -14.16
N MET A 164 0.17 -15.38 -14.71
CA MET A 164 -0.95 -14.84 -13.92
C MET A 164 -1.84 -15.96 -13.37
N LYS A 165 -2.11 -16.99 -14.17
CA LYS A 165 -2.89 -18.16 -13.72
C LYS A 165 -2.13 -18.95 -12.65
N ASP A 166 -0.86 -19.24 -12.89
CA ASP A 166 -0.06 -20.14 -12.06
C ASP A 166 0.43 -19.50 -10.76
N ARG A 167 0.92 -18.26 -10.82
CA ARG A 167 1.54 -17.58 -9.66
C ARG A 167 0.58 -16.71 -8.86
N LEU A 168 -0.41 -16.09 -9.53
CA LEU A 168 -1.40 -15.23 -8.87
C LEU A 168 -2.73 -15.94 -8.61
N GLY A 169 -2.93 -17.14 -9.17
CA GLY A 169 -4.21 -17.84 -9.08
C GLY A 169 -5.36 -17.09 -9.77
N ALA A 170 -5.04 -16.20 -10.72
CA ALA A 170 -6.01 -15.32 -11.34
C ALA A 170 -6.91 -16.08 -12.33
N ASN A 171 -8.23 -15.89 -12.22
CA ASN A 171 -9.19 -16.36 -13.22
C ASN A 171 -9.22 -15.38 -14.40
N VAL A 172 -8.32 -15.60 -15.33
CA VAL A 172 -8.04 -14.69 -16.45
C VAL A 172 -9.09 -14.82 -17.54
N ALA A 173 -9.68 -13.69 -17.97
CA ALA A 173 -10.52 -13.56 -19.16
C ALA A 173 -9.76 -12.73 -20.22
N VAL A 174 -9.19 -13.40 -21.21
CA VAL A 174 -8.41 -12.75 -22.26
C VAL A 174 -9.37 -12.01 -23.21
N LEU A 175 -9.28 -10.69 -23.29
CA LEU A 175 -10.13 -9.88 -24.16
C LEU A 175 -9.51 -9.64 -25.53
N GLN A 176 -8.20 -9.69 -25.62
CA GLN A 176 -7.44 -9.29 -26.81
C GLN A 176 -6.26 -10.22 -27.04
N LEU A 177 -5.94 -10.47 -28.31
CA LEU A 177 -4.71 -11.13 -28.71
C LEU A 177 -3.78 -10.15 -29.43
N PRO A 178 -2.45 -10.24 -29.23
CA PRO A 178 -1.50 -9.39 -29.95
C PRO A 178 -1.30 -9.84 -31.39
N ILE A 179 -1.22 -8.90 -32.31
CA ILE A 179 -0.84 -9.13 -33.71
C ILE A 179 0.65 -8.84 -33.86
N GLY A 180 1.45 -9.90 -33.92
CA GLY A 180 2.90 -9.81 -33.89
C GLY A 180 3.45 -9.60 -32.48
N LYS A 181 4.77 -9.55 -32.36
CA LYS A 181 5.52 -9.32 -31.13
C LYS A 181 6.81 -8.57 -31.42
N GLU A 182 7.39 -7.96 -30.42
CA GLU A 182 8.63 -7.19 -30.54
C GLU A 182 8.46 -6.08 -31.61
N ASP A 183 9.44 -5.89 -32.49
CA ASP A 183 9.38 -4.88 -33.56
C ASP A 183 8.22 -5.12 -34.55
N ASP A 184 7.72 -6.35 -34.66
CA ASP A 184 6.61 -6.75 -35.52
C ASP A 184 5.24 -6.56 -34.87
N PHE A 185 5.15 -6.03 -33.64
CA PHE A 185 3.88 -5.75 -32.99
C PHE A 185 3.14 -4.62 -33.71
N LYS A 186 2.05 -4.97 -34.39
CA LYS A 186 1.29 -4.06 -35.26
C LYS A 186 -0.05 -3.65 -34.70
N GLY A 187 -0.66 -4.49 -33.86
CA GLY A 187 -2.02 -4.26 -33.39
C GLY A 187 -2.53 -5.35 -32.48
N ILE A 188 -3.84 -5.38 -32.33
CA ILE A 188 -4.55 -6.30 -31.43
C ILE A 188 -5.77 -6.90 -32.15
N ILE A 189 -6.16 -8.08 -31.78
CA ILE A 189 -7.44 -8.70 -32.11
C ILE A 189 -8.39 -8.52 -30.93
N ASP A 190 -9.55 -7.95 -31.15
CA ASP A 190 -10.63 -7.87 -30.15
C ASP A 190 -11.44 -9.17 -30.22
N LEU A 191 -11.49 -9.92 -29.14
CA LEU A 191 -12.15 -11.23 -29.09
C LEU A 191 -13.68 -11.13 -28.93
N PHE A 192 -14.23 -10.00 -28.53
CA PHE A 192 -15.69 -9.82 -28.55
C PHE A 192 -16.20 -9.51 -29.94
N GLU A 193 -15.55 -8.56 -30.61
CA GLU A 193 -15.96 -8.11 -31.94
C GLU A 193 -15.40 -8.99 -33.09
N MET A 194 -14.41 -9.84 -32.80
CA MET A 194 -13.68 -10.68 -33.76
C MET A 194 -13.11 -9.87 -34.92
N GLU A 195 -12.52 -8.73 -34.61
CA GLU A 195 -11.90 -7.80 -35.53
C GLU A 195 -10.46 -7.48 -35.16
N ALA A 196 -9.62 -7.15 -36.13
CA ALA A 196 -8.24 -6.76 -35.96
C ALA A 196 -8.05 -5.25 -36.04
N TYR A 197 -7.41 -4.64 -35.07
CA TYR A 197 -7.07 -3.23 -34.98
C TYR A 197 -5.58 -3.06 -35.26
N ILE A 198 -5.26 -2.46 -36.42
CA ILE A 198 -3.87 -2.22 -36.86
C ILE A 198 -3.55 -0.73 -36.72
N TYR A 199 -2.48 -0.44 -36.00
CA TYR A 199 -2.01 0.93 -35.76
C TYR A 199 -1.02 1.33 -36.85
N ASN A 200 -1.36 2.35 -37.62
CA ASN A 200 -0.61 2.77 -38.82
C ASN A 200 0.40 3.88 -38.55
N ASP A 201 0.26 4.61 -37.43
CA ASP A 201 1.11 5.74 -37.09
C ASP A 201 1.78 5.57 -35.72
N GLU A 202 2.78 6.39 -35.45
CA GLU A 202 3.52 6.37 -34.17
C GLU A 202 2.74 6.97 -33.00
N LYS A 203 1.70 7.76 -33.30
CA LYS A 203 0.86 8.39 -32.25
C LYS A 203 -0.32 7.52 -31.84
N GLY A 204 -0.59 6.44 -32.59
CA GLY A 204 -1.72 5.56 -32.33
C GLY A 204 -3.09 6.22 -32.61
N GLU A 205 -3.13 7.25 -33.44
CA GLU A 205 -4.36 7.97 -33.85
C GLU A 205 -4.97 7.42 -35.15
N ASP A 206 -4.14 6.87 -36.04
CA ASP A 206 -4.57 6.24 -37.30
C ASP A 206 -4.66 4.73 -37.11
N ILE A 207 -5.88 4.24 -36.92
CA ILE A 207 -6.17 2.81 -36.66
C ILE A 207 -7.05 2.29 -37.79
N SER A 208 -6.58 1.23 -38.45
CA SER A 208 -7.36 0.47 -39.45
C SER A 208 -8.00 -0.74 -38.78
N ILE A 209 -9.30 -0.90 -38.97
CA ILE A 209 -10.02 -2.09 -38.54
C ILE A 209 -10.13 -3.00 -39.76
N VAL A 210 -9.63 -4.20 -39.63
CA VAL A 210 -9.53 -5.19 -40.70
C VAL A 210 -9.97 -6.56 -40.21
N GLU A 211 -10.22 -7.46 -41.16
CA GLU A 211 -10.44 -8.87 -40.83
C GLU A 211 -9.19 -9.46 -40.11
N ILE A 212 -9.41 -10.41 -39.23
CA ILE A 212 -8.34 -11.12 -38.52
C ILE A 212 -7.41 -11.78 -39.56
N PRO A 213 -6.08 -11.60 -39.45
CA PRO A 213 -5.09 -12.25 -40.31
C PRO A 213 -5.34 -13.76 -40.40
N GLU A 214 -5.21 -14.33 -41.62
CA GLU A 214 -5.57 -15.72 -41.89
C GLU A 214 -4.81 -16.73 -41.03
N ASP A 215 -3.55 -16.41 -40.71
CA ASP A 215 -2.66 -17.21 -39.84
C ASP A 215 -3.05 -17.14 -38.33
N MET A 216 -3.90 -16.22 -37.93
CA MET A 216 -4.37 -16.03 -36.55
C MET A 216 -5.86 -16.38 -36.36
N LYS A 217 -6.60 -16.70 -37.43
CA LYS A 217 -8.04 -16.97 -37.34
C LYS A 217 -8.36 -18.14 -36.42
N GLU A 218 -7.67 -19.26 -36.60
CA GLU A 218 -7.88 -20.47 -35.81
C GLU A 218 -7.58 -20.23 -34.31
N GLU A 219 -6.53 -19.50 -34.02
CA GLU A 219 -6.18 -19.10 -32.65
C GLU A 219 -7.19 -18.13 -32.05
N ALA A 220 -7.63 -17.14 -32.81
CA ALA A 220 -8.63 -16.17 -32.36
C ALA A 220 -9.98 -16.85 -32.06
N GLU A 221 -10.42 -17.80 -32.90
CA GLU A 221 -11.63 -18.60 -32.66
C GLU A 221 -11.51 -19.45 -31.38
N LEU A 222 -10.35 -20.06 -31.12
CA LEU A 222 -10.09 -20.81 -29.92
C LEU A 222 -10.22 -19.91 -28.67
N TYR A 223 -9.52 -18.77 -28.64
CA TYR A 223 -9.56 -17.86 -27.51
C TYR A 223 -10.93 -17.17 -27.34
N HIS A 224 -11.64 -16.91 -28.45
CA HIS A 224 -13.02 -16.42 -28.39
C HIS A 224 -13.95 -17.43 -27.69
N THR A 225 -13.84 -18.73 -28.06
CA THR A 225 -14.61 -19.80 -27.42
C THR A 225 -14.26 -19.92 -25.93
N GLU A 226 -12.96 -19.92 -25.59
CA GLU A 226 -12.53 -19.93 -24.18
C GLU A 226 -13.05 -18.72 -23.38
N LEU A 227 -13.08 -17.53 -24.00
CA LEU A 227 -13.62 -16.32 -23.37
C LEU A 227 -15.12 -16.48 -23.08
N ILE A 228 -15.91 -16.94 -24.05
CA ILE A 228 -17.35 -17.16 -23.87
C ILE A 228 -17.61 -18.21 -22.77
N GLU A 229 -16.91 -19.34 -22.79
CA GLU A 229 -17.05 -20.39 -21.78
C GLU A 229 -16.74 -19.85 -20.38
N LYS A 230 -15.64 -19.13 -20.20
CA LYS A 230 -15.28 -18.50 -18.94
C LYS A 230 -16.30 -17.49 -18.43
N ILE A 231 -16.88 -16.68 -19.33
CA ILE A 231 -17.91 -15.73 -18.96
C ILE A 231 -19.21 -16.45 -18.57
N CYS A 232 -19.59 -17.49 -19.30
CA CYS A 232 -20.77 -18.31 -18.97
C CYS A 232 -20.61 -19.00 -17.59
N GLU A 233 -19.39 -19.39 -17.19
CA GLU A 233 -19.13 -19.90 -15.83
C GLU A 233 -19.45 -18.91 -14.70
N LEU A 234 -19.53 -17.61 -15.00
CA LEU A 234 -19.83 -16.56 -14.03
C LEU A 234 -21.34 -16.31 -13.85
N ASP A 235 -22.18 -16.82 -14.77
CA ASP A 235 -23.63 -16.58 -14.77
C ASP A 235 -24.39 -17.82 -15.20
N ASP A 236 -25.20 -18.37 -14.29
CA ASP A 236 -25.92 -19.63 -14.51
C ASP A 236 -26.93 -19.56 -15.68
N ASP A 237 -27.54 -18.41 -15.91
CA ASP A 237 -28.52 -18.24 -16.99
C ASP A 237 -27.81 -18.25 -18.35
N LEU A 238 -26.67 -17.58 -18.48
CA LEU A 238 -25.85 -17.61 -19.69
C LEU A 238 -25.23 -18.99 -19.93
N MET A 239 -24.84 -19.71 -18.86
CA MET A 239 -24.35 -21.08 -18.97
C MET A 239 -25.42 -22.00 -19.53
N MET A 240 -26.67 -21.90 -19.06
CA MET A 240 -27.79 -22.69 -19.56
C MET A 240 -28.05 -22.39 -21.04
N GLN A 241 -28.09 -21.12 -21.43
CA GLN A 241 -28.27 -20.69 -22.82
C GLN A 241 -27.18 -21.26 -23.73
N TYR A 242 -25.91 -21.17 -23.32
CA TYR A 242 -24.77 -21.70 -24.06
C TYR A 242 -24.83 -23.23 -24.22
N LEU A 243 -25.22 -23.96 -23.16
CA LEU A 243 -25.38 -25.43 -23.21
C LEU A 243 -26.55 -25.88 -24.11
N GLU A 244 -27.57 -25.04 -24.29
CA GLU A 244 -28.67 -25.27 -25.21
C GLU A 244 -28.29 -25.03 -26.69
N GLY A 245 -27.06 -24.52 -26.92
CA GLY A 245 -26.50 -24.23 -28.25
C GLY A 245 -26.89 -22.86 -28.79
N GLU A 246 -27.38 -21.96 -27.93
CA GLU A 246 -27.61 -20.57 -28.25
C GLU A 246 -26.43 -19.73 -27.75
N GLU A 247 -25.76 -19.03 -28.66
CA GLU A 247 -24.66 -18.13 -28.30
C GLU A 247 -25.22 -16.86 -27.66
N PRO A 248 -24.80 -16.50 -26.42
CA PRO A 248 -25.24 -15.28 -25.75
C PRO A 248 -24.84 -14.01 -26.53
N SER A 249 -25.61 -12.95 -26.39
CA SER A 249 -25.25 -11.66 -27.04
C SER A 249 -23.97 -11.07 -26.44
N VAL A 250 -23.22 -10.30 -27.23
CA VAL A 250 -22.01 -9.62 -26.76
C VAL A 250 -22.30 -8.68 -25.58
N ASP A 251 -23.44 -8.02 -25.57
CA ASP A 251 -23.85 -7.13 -24.49
C ASP A 251 -24.10 -7.92 -23.17
N ASP A 252 -24.74 -9.08 -23.24
CA ASP A 252 -24.97 -9.96 -22.06
C ASP A 252 -23.65 -10.54 -21.55
N LEU A 253 -22.76 -10.97 -22.45
CA LEU A 253 -21.42 -11.43 -22.11
C LEU A 253 -20.60 -10.33 -21.40
N LYS A 254 -20.61 -9.10 -21.93
CA LYS A 254 -19.94 -7.97 -21.31
C LYS A 254 -20.51 -7.64 -19.93
N ALA A 255 -21.84 -7.68 -19.78
CA ALA A 255 -22.49 -7.45 -18.49
C ALA A 255 -22.12 -8.51 -17.46
N ALA A 256 -22.10 -9.80 -17.83
CA ALA A 256 -21.70 -10.89 -16.94
C ALA A 256 -20.21 -10.79 -16.56
N LEU A 257 -19.33 -10.49 -17.49
CA LEU A 257 -17.90 -10.28 -17.20
C LEU A 257 -17.68 -9.09 -16.26
N ARG A 258 -18.39 -7.98 -16.49
CA ARG A 258 -18.36 -6.83 -15.58
C ARG A 258 -18.76 -7.23 -14.16
N LYS A 259 -19.88 -7.94 -14.00
CA LYS A 259 -20.33 -8.43 -12.70
C LYS A 259 -19.27 -9.34 -12.05
N GLY A 260 -18.72 -10.30 -12.80
CA GLY A 260 -17.67 -11.17 -12.31
C GLY A 260 -16.39 -10.43 -11.93
N THR A 261 -16.03 -9.37 -12.66
CA THR A 261 -14.90 -8.50 -12.33
C THR A 261 -15.14 -7.71 -11.03
N CYS A 262 -16.33 -7.10 -10.89
CA CYS A 262 -16.71 -6.37 -9.69
C CYS A 262 -16.76 -7.28 -8.44
N GLU A 263 -17.09 -8.55 -8.60
CA GLU A 263 -17.09 -9.57 -7.55
C GLU A 263 -15.71 -10.23 -7.33
N CYS A 264 -14.66 -9.75 -7.98
CA CYS A 264 -13.30 -10.32 -7.95
C CYS A 264 -13.20 -11.78 -8.42
N LYS A 265 -14.16 -12.26 -9.23
CA LYS A 265 -14.20 -13.62 -9.75
C LYS A 265 -13.50 -13.80 -11.08
N ALA A 266 -13.32 -12.73 -11.83
CA ALA A 266 -12.67 -12.73 -13.13
C ALA A 266 -11.74 -11.53 -13.29
N VAL A 267 -10.69 -11.69 -14.08
CA VAL A 267 -9.70 -10.66 -14.39
C VAL A 267 -9.64 -10.47 -15.91
N PRO A 268 -10.25 -9.40 -16.44
CA PRO A 268 -10.12 -9.05 -17.85
C PRO A 268 -8.67 -8.72 -18.21
N VAL A 269 -8.16 -9.21 -19.35
CA VAL A 269 -6.78 -8.98 -19.80
C VAL A 269 -6.76 -8.34 -21.16
N CYS A 270 -6.11 -7.17 -21.23
CA CYS A 270 -5.79 -6.44 -22.44
C CYS A 270 -4.29 -6.49 -22.71
N CYS A 271 -3.88 -6.17 -23.94
CA CYS A 271 -2.48 -6.09 -24.33
C CYS A 271 -2.16 -4.84 -25.15
N GLY A 272 -0.88 -4.46 -25.16
CA GLY A 272 -0.43 -3.33 -25.94
C GLY A 272 1.00 -2.89 -25.65
N THR A 273 1.35 -1.72 -26.14
CA THR A 273 2.58 -1.03 -25.79
C THR A 273 2.30 0.46 -25.60
N ALA A 274 2.32 0.90 -24.36
CA ALA A 274 2.10 2.30 -24.01
C ALA A 274 3.18 3.20 -24.64
N TYR A 275 4.44 2.76 -24.66
CA TYR A 275 5.54 3.52 -25.26
C TYR A 275 5.35 3.79 -26.75
N ARG A 276 4.85 2.81 -27.52
CA ARG A 276 4.54 2.93 -28.95
C ARG A 276 3.10 3.36 -29.23
N ASN A 277 2.35 3.78 -28.21
CA ASN A 277 1.00 4.31 -28.36
C ASN A 277 -0.02 3.32 -28.97
N LYS A 278 0.11 2.03 -28.69
CA LYS A 278 -0.77 0.98 -29.25
C LYS A 278 -1.53 0.25 -28.13
N GLY A 279 -2.84 0.13 -28.25
CA GLY A 279 -3.71 -0.62 -27.33
C GLY A 279 -4.31 0.21 -26.19
N VAL A 280 -3.88 1.45 -25.97
CA VAL A 280 -4.32 2.25 -24.80
C VAL A 280 -5.77 2.72 -24.92
N GLN A 281 -6.26 3.06 -26.11
CA GLN A 281 -7.67 3.43 -26.31
C GLN A 281 -8.61 2.26 -25.99
N LYS A 282 -8.24 1.05 -26.40
CA LYS A 282 -9.00 -0.16 -26.05
C LYS A 282 -8.92 -0.51 -24.56
N LEU A 283 -7.82 -0.18 -23.89
CA LEU A 283 -7.73 -0.25 -22.45
C LEU A 283 -8.71 0.72 -21.77
N LEU A 284 -8.84 1.95 -22.28
CA LEU A 284 -9.80 2.93 -21.78
C LEU A 284 -11.24 2.46 -21.95
N ASP A 285 -11.58 1.87 -23.11
CA ASP A 285 -12.88 1.26 -23.35
C ASP A 285 -13.15 0.13 -22.34
N ALA A 286 -12.19 -0.77 -22.14
CA ALA A 286 -12.29 -1.86 -21.18
C ALA A 286 -12.44 -1.38 -19.71
N ILE A 287 -11.78 -0.29 -19.34
CA ILE A 287 -11.97 0.34 -18.02
C ILE A 287 -13.42 0.79 -17.83
N ILE A 288 -14.02 1.42 -18.83
CA ILE A 288 -15.43 1.83 -18.76
C ILE A 288 -16.37 0.63 -18.71
N GLU A 289 -16.12 -0.38 -19.53
CA GLU A 289 -17.00 -1.54 -19.68
C GLU A 289 -16.94 -2.49 -18.47
N PHE A 290 -15.75 -2.75 -17.93
CA PHE A 290 -15.56 -3.83 -16.94
C PHE A 290 -15.22 -3.38 -15.53
N MET A 291 -14.67 -2.17 -15.34
CA MET A 291 -14.33 -1.70 -14.00
C MET A 291 -15.55 -1.15 -13.27
N PRO A 292 -15.61 -1.31 -11.93
CA PRO A 292 -16.77 -0.91 -11.14
C PRO A 292 -16.96 0.61 -11.10
N ALA A 293 -18.22 1.00 -11.00
CA ALA A 293 -18.61 2.31 -10.52
C ALA A 293 -18.72 2.29 -8.98
N PRO A 294 -18.73 3.44 -8.29
CA PRO A 294 -18.92 3.48 -6.84
C PRO A 294 -20.20 2.77 -6.35
N THR A 295 -21.22 2.66 -7.20
CA THR A 295 -22.47 1.95 -6.92
C THR A 295 -22.36 0.43 -7.01
N ASP A 296 -21.35 -0.09 -7.68
CA ASP A 296 -21.14 -1.53 -7.84
C ASP A 296 -20.34 -2.13 -6.65
N ILE A 297 -19.76 -1.26 -5.83
CA ILE A 297 -18.98 -1.68 -4.66
C ILE A 297 -19.92 -1.84 -3.45
N PRO A 298 -19.69 -2.87 -2.60
CA PRO A 298 -20.45 -3.02 -1.36
C PRO A 298 -20.40 -1.77 -0.49
N ALA A 299 -21.46 -1.56 0.31
CA ALA A 299 -21.49 -0.46 1.27
C ALA A 299 -20.26 -0.53 2.20
N ILE A 300 -19.66 0.63 2.47
CA ILE A 300 -18.53 0.68 3.39
C ILE A 300 -19.02 0.49 4.83
N LYS A 301 -18.35 -0.35 5.57
CA LYS A 301 -18.62 -0.59 6.97
C LYS A 301 -17.88 0.40 7.86
N GLY A 302 -18.48 0.70 9.00
CA GLY A 302 -17.89 1.51 10.05
C GLY A 302 -18.57 1.23 11.38
N VAL A 303 -18.15 1.94 12.41
CA VAL A 303 -18.74 1.86 13.74
C VAL A 303 -19.22 3.24 14.18
N ASP A 304 -20.36 3.30 14.85
CA ASP A 304 -20.86 4.51 15.46
C ASP A 304 -20.19 4.80 16.83
N GLU A 305 -20.61 5.88 17.50
CA GLU A 305 -20.08 6.25 18.83
C GLU A 305 -20.37 5.20 19.92
N ASP A 306 -21.39 4.38 19.72
CA ASP A 306 -21.80 3.32 20.65
C ASP A 306 -21.13 1.97 20.33
N GLY A 307 -20.33 1.91 19.27
CA GLY A 307 -19.63 0.69 18.82
C GLY A 307 -20.50 -0.25 17.99
N ASN A 308 -21.64 0.18 17.48
CA ASN A 308 -22.48 -0.63 16.60
C ASN A 308 -21.98 -0.53 15.15
N GLU A 309 -22.04 -1.64 14.42
CA GLU A 309 -21.75 -1.63 12.98
C GLU A 309 -22.78 -0.78 12.22
N VAL A 310 -22.28 0.10 11.37
CA VAL A 310 -23.06 0.98 10.50
C VAL A 310 -22.53 0.83 9.07
N GLU A 311 -23.42 0.75 8.11
CA GLU A 311 -23.09 0.76 6.68
C GLU A 311 -23.38 2.11 6.07
N ARG A 312 -22.53 2.53 5.11
CA ARG A 312 -22.73 3.72 4.28
C ARG A 312 -22.71 3.32 2.81
N HIS A 313 -23.80 3.62 2.12
CA HIS A 313 -23.94 3.36 0.69
C HIS A 313 -23.47 4.54 -0.15
N SER A 314 -23.01 4.27 -1.34
CA SER A 314 -22.64 5.32 -2.31
C SER A 314 -23.90 6.03 -2.81
N SER A 315 -24.34 7.04 -2.06
CA SER A 315 -25.51 7.87 -2.35
C SER A 315 -25.28 9.30 -1.87
N ASP A 316 -25.73 10.28 -2.65
CA ASP A 316 -25.65 11.71 -2.28
C ASP A 316 -26.67 12.08 -1.19
N ASP A 317 -27.71 11.27 -0.99
CA ASP A 317 -28.79 11.49 -0.02
C ASP A 317 -28.48 10.96 1.38
N GLU A 318 -27.44 10.15 1.53
CA GLU A 318 -26.99 9.66 2.84
C GLU A 318 -26.19 10.73 3.62
N PRO A 319 -26.02 10.58 4.94
CA PRO A 319 -25.12 11.42 5.71
C PRO A 319 -23.70 11.39 5.17
N PHE A 320 -23.04 12.54 5.16
CA PHE A 320 -21.68 12.67 4.67
C PHE A 320 -20.71 11.78 5.45
N SER A 321 -19.93 10.99 4.75
CA SER A 321 -18.78 10.28 5.29
C SER A 321 -17.66 10.18 4.26
N ALA A 322 -16.42 10.38 4.70
CA ALA A 322 -15.25 10.35 3.86
C ALA A 322 -14.01 9.86 4.65
N LEU A 323 -13.05 9.31 3.96
CA LEU A 323 -11.79 8.84 4.52
C LEU A 323 -10.64 9.71 3.98
N ALA A 324 -9.86 10.30 4.88
CA ALA A 324 -8.64 11.00 4.54
C ALA A 324 -7.52 9.97 4.33
N PHE A 325 -7.08 9.79 3.09
CA PHE A 325 -6.12 8.73 2.74
C PHE A 325 -4.70 9.24 2.49
N LYS A 326 -4.54 10.54 2.27
CA LYS A 326 -3.23 11.15 2.05
C LYS A 326 -3.19 12.57 2.56
N ILE A 327 -2.11 12.91 3.25
CA ILE A 327 -1.77 14.29 3.62
C ILE A 327 -0.56 14.73 2.82
N MET A 328 -0.56 15.96 2.36
CA MET A 328 0.56 16.58 1.66
C MET A 328 0.74 18.01 2.16
N THR A 329 1.96 18.43 2.34
CA THR A 329 2.28 19.83 2.67
C THR A 329 2.66 20.57 1.39
N ASP A 330 1.87 21.59 1.08
CA ASP A 330 2.10 22.44 -0.08
C ASP A 330 2.67 23.79 0.35
N PRO A 331 3.71 24.30 -0.32
CA PRO A 331 4.35 25.56 0.07
C PRO A 331 3.42 26.79 0.02
N PHE A 332 2.37 26.74 -0.81
CA PHE A 332 1.50 27.89 -1.09
C PHE A 332 0.18 27.85 -0.33
N VAL A 333 -0.40 26.67 -0.18
CA VAL A 333 -1.72 26.49 0.44
C VAL A 333 -1.66 25.79 1.80
N GLY A 334 -0.49 25.33 2.21
CA GLY A 334 -0.28 24.62 3.46
C GLY A 334 -0.73 23.17 3.39
N LYS A 335 -1.36 22.67 4.45
CA LYS A 335 -1.81 21.28 4.56
C LYS A 335 -2.96 20.97 3.61
N LEU A 336 -2.75 20.02 2.71
CA LEU A 336 -3.72 19.41 1.81
C LEU A 336 -4.09 18.03 2.35
N ALA A 337 -5.35 17.76 2.59
CA ALA A 337 -5.85 16.44 2.92
C ALA A 337 -6.66 15.88 1.76
N PHE A 338 -6.14 14.82 1.14
CA PHE A 338 -6.86 14.07 0.12
C PHE A 338 -7.83 13.11 0.78
N PHE A 339 -9.07 13.11 0.32
CA PHE A 339 -10.12 12.28 0.87
C PHE A 339 -11.01 11.69 -0.20
N ARG A 340 -11.53 10.50 0.07
CA ARG A 340 -12.57 9.83 -0.70
C ARG A 340 -13.90 10.00 0.00
N VAL A 341 -14.91 10.50 -0.71
CA VAL A 341 -16.29 10.55 -0.23
C VAL A 341 -16.98 9.21 -0.49
N TYR A 342 -17.43 8.56 0.57
CA TYR A 342 -18.17 7.31 0.47
C TYR A 342 -19.67 7.51 0.45
N SER A 343 -20.20 8.49 1.19
CA SER A 343 -21.62 8.81 1.23
C SER A 343 -21.85 10.30 1.41
N GLY A 344 -23.00 10.77 0.97
CA GLY A 344 -23.46 12.14 1.15
C GLY A 344 -22.70 13.18 0.33
N THR A 345 -22.81 14.41 0.74
CA THR A 345 -22.21 15.59 0.08
C THR A 345 -21.55 16.50 1.08
N CYS A 346 -20.49 17.20 0.67
CA CYS A 346 -19.81 18.18 1.50
C CYS A 346 -19.56 19.49 0.72
N LYS A 347 -19.91 20.62 1.33
CA LYS A 347 -19.71 21.94 0.72
C LYS A 347 -18.44 22.60 1.23
N SER A 348 -17.77 23.33 0.36
CA SER A 348 -16.69 24.24 0.73
C SER A 348 -17.16 25.23 1.79
N GLY A 349 -16.33 25.47 2.82
CA GLY A 349 -16.65 26.36 3.94
C GLY A 349 -17.50 25.73 5.06
N SER A 350 -18.00 24.50 4.90
CA SER A 350 -18.81 23.81 5.92
C SER A 350 -17.96 23.27 7.08
N TYR A 351 -18.65 22.80 8.11
CA TYR A 351 -18.03 22.09 9.24
C TYR A 351 -18.33 20.60 9.14
N VAL A 352 -17.35 19.80 9.53
CA VAL A 352 -17.41 18.34 9.60
C VAL A 352 -16.81 17.85 10.91
N LEU A 353 -17.11 16.64 11.30
CA LEU A 353 -16.52 15.96 12.44
C LEU A 353 -15.39 15.05 11.94
N ASN A 354 -14.18 15.22 12.49
CA ASN A 354 -13.17 14.16 12.45
C ASN A 354 -13.54 13.15 13.55
N ALA A 355 -14.20 12.06 13.14
CA ALA A 355 -14.73 11.08 14.09
C ALA A 355 -13.61 10.31 14.80
N THR A 356 -12.51 10.02 14.13
CA THR A 356 -11.36 9.31 14.71
C THR A 356 -10.75 10.05 15.89
N LYS A 357 -10.70 11.40 15.84
CA LYS A 357 -10.13 12.26 16.88
C LYS A 357 -11.17 12.99 17.71
N ASN A 358 -12.45 12.81 17.39
CA ASN A 358 -13.58 13.51 17.98
C ASN A 358 -13.38 15.05 18.00
N LYS A 359 -13.01 15.61 16.84
CA LYS A 359 -12.75 17.04 16.69
C LYS A 359 -13.54 17.63 15.54
N LYS A 360 -14.17 18.76 15.79
CA LYS A 360 -14.83 19.56 14.75
C LYS A 360 -13.78 20.28 13.90
N GLU A 361 -13.88 20.12 12.58
CA GLU A 361 -12.98 20.70 11.60
C GLU A 361 -13.76 21.56 10.60
N ARG A 362 -13.12 22.58 10.07
CA ARG A 362 -13.69 23.38 9.00
C ARG A 362 -13.08 22.97 7.66
N VAL A 363 -13.92 22.61 6.73
CA VAL A 363 -13.53 22.42 5.32
C VAL A 363 -13.33 23.81 4.73
N GLY A 364 -12.12 24.22 4.46
CA GLY A 364 -11.83 25.51 3.84
C GLY A 364 -12.21 25.50 2.37
N ARG A 365 -11.27 25.33 1.48
CA ARG A 365 -11.47 25.12 0.05
C ARG A 365 -11.41 23.65 -0.28
N ILE A 366 -12.21 23.23 -1.23
CA ILE A 366 -12.14 21.87 -1.81
C ILE A 366 -11.53 22.00 -3.21
N LEU A 367 -10.59 21.14 -3.51
CA LEU A 367 -9.82 21.16 -4.74
C LEU A 367 -9.95 19.82 -5.46
N GLN A 368 -10.24 19.85 -6.73
CA GLN A 368 -10.01 18.73 -7.64
C GLN A 368 -8.59 18.81 -8.15
N MET A 369 -7.89 17.68 -8.12
CA MET A 369 -6.50 17.61 -8.55
C MET A 369 -6.42 17.03 -9.97
N HIS A 370 -5.60 17.67 -10.80
CA HIS A 370 -5.22 17.21 -12.11
C HIS A 370 -3.69 17.18 -12.17
N ALA A 371 -3.11 16.16 -11.55
CA ALA A 371 -1.67 16.10 -11.24
C ALA A 371 -1.20 17.34 -10.44
N ASN A 372 -0.52 18.29 -11.07
CA ASN A 372 -0.04 19.53 -10.44
C ASN A 372 -1.00 20.74 -10.58
N LYS A 373 -2.07 20.61 -11.37
CA LYS A 373 -3.10 21.66 -11.52
C LYS A 373 -4.22 21.46 -10.51
N ARG A 374 -4.85 22.54 -10.10
CA ARG A 374 -5.91 22.56 -9.08
C ARG A 374 -7.11 23.32 -9.61
N GLU A 375 -8.28 22.75 -9.42
CA GLU A 375 -9.56 23.37 -9.70
C GLU A 375 -10.38 23.45 -8.41
N GLU A 376 -10.95 24.61 -8.09
CA GLU A 376 -11.76 24.79 -6.89
C GLU A 376 -13.16 24.24 -7.12
N LEU A 377 -13.64 23.44 -6.16
CA LEU A 377 -14.98 22.88 -6.16
C LEU A 377 -15.80 23.51 -5.03
N ASP A 378 -17.04 23.86 -5.33
CA ASP A 378 -18.00 24.35 -4.32
C ASP A 378 -18.56 23.22 -3.46
N ILE A 379 -18.70 22.02 -4.05
CA ILE A 379 -19.31 20.85 -3.43
C ILE A 379 -18.68 19.57 -3.98
N VAL A 380 -18.52 18.58 -3.12
CA VAL A 380 -18.17 17.20 -3.50
C VAL A 380 -19.31 16.26 -3.15
N TYR A 381 -19.41 15.21 -3.92
CA TYR A 381 -20.47 14.22 -3.89
C TYR A 381 -19.94 12.82 -3.52
N SER A 382 -20.83 11.92 -3.17
CA SER A 382 -20.49 10.49 -2.99
C SER A 382 -19.68 9.97 -4.17
N GLY A 383 -18.64 9.17 -3.93
CA GLY A 383 -17.76 8.63 -4.96
C GLY A 383 -16.67 9.58 -5.45
N ASP A 384 -16.66 10.86 -5.04
CA ASP A 384 -15.61 11.80 -5.44
C ASP A 384 -14.30 11.58 -4.66
N ILE A 385 -13.19 11.85 -5.34
CA ILE A 385 -11.85 11.97 -4.75
C ILE A 385 -11.44 13.43 -4.90
N ALA A 386 -11.15 14.09 -3.78
CA ALA A 386 -10.81 15.51 -3.75
C ALA A 386 -9.76 15.79 -2.67
N ALA A 387 -9.21 16.99 -2.68
CA ALA A 387 -8.35 17.49 -1.62
C ALA A 387 -9.02 18.68 -0.91
N ALA A 388 -8.85 18.78 0.41
CA ALA A 388 -9.32 19.92 1.18
C ALA A 388 -8.18 20.68 1.83
N VAL A 389 -8.32 22.00 1.85
CA VAL A 389 -7.46 22.92 2.61
C VAL A 389 -8.23 23.35 3.86
N GLY A 390 -7.53 23.49 4.97
CA GLY A 390 -8.11 24.06 6.20
C GLY A 390 -8.26 23.06 7.35
N PHE A 391 -8.06 21.78 7.13
CA PHE A 391 -7.99 20.80 8.21
C PHE A 391 -6.73 21.01 9.05
N LYS A 392 -6.89 21.04 10.37
CA LYS A 392 -5.79 21.29 11.32
C LYS A 392 -5.28 20.00 11.96
N SER A 393 -6.18 19.13 12.38
CA SER A 393 -5.86 17.91 13.13
C SER A 393 -6.04 16.64 12.32
N THR A 394 -6.67 16.68 11.15
CA THR A 394 -6.87 15.50 10.30
C THR A 394 -5.54 14.96 9.78
N THR A 395 -5.33 13.67 9.95
CA THR A 395 -4.16 12.91 9.47
C THR A 395 -4.61 11.78 8.54
N THR A 396 -3.66 11.08 7.93
CA THR A 396 -3.94 9.92 7.08
C THR A 396 -4.64 8.83 7.88
N GLY A 397 -5.71 8.27 7.35
CA GLY A 397 -6.54 7.25 8.00
C GLY A 397 -7.72 7.80 8.81
N ASP A 398 -7.79 9.13 9.02
CA ASP A 398 -8.91 9.71 9.77
C ASP A 398 -10.21 9.69 8.95
N THR A 399 -11.32 9.39 9.63
CA THR A 399 -12.66 9.53 9.08
C THR A 399 -13.20 10.93 9.34
N ILE A 400 -13.71 11.58 8.30
CA ILE A 400 -14.44 12.85 8.37
C ILE A 400 -15.90 12.62 7.98
N CYS A 401 -16.83 13.08 8.80
CA CYS A 401 -18.26 12.78 8.62
C CYS A 401 -19.17 13.93 9.07
N ASP A 402 -20.46 13.74 8.87
CA ASP A 402 -21.51 14.60 9.39
C ASP A 402 -21.52 14.58 10.93
N GLU A 403 -21.66 15.76 11.57
CA GLU A 403 -21.67 15.88 13.03
C GLU A 403 -22.88 15.20 13.69
N GLN A 404 -24.00 15.07 12.98
CA GLN A 404 -25.24 14.50 13.51
C GLN A 404 -25.30 12.98 13.36
N HIS A 405 -24.48 12.43 12.48
CA HIS A 405 -24.43 11.00 12.18
C HIS A 405 -22.98 10.50 12.20
N PRO A 406 -22.32 10.53 13.38
CA PRO A 406 -20.93 10.11 13.50
C PRO A 406 -20.72 8.68 13.09
N VAL A 407 -19.64 8.41 12.36
CA VAL A 407 -19.20 7.09 11.99
C VAL A 407 -17.68 7.08 11.88
N ILE A 408 -17.04 6.06 12.36
CA ILE A 408 -15.64 5.76 12.11
C ILE A 408 -15.62 4.64 11.08
N LEU A 409 -15.18 4.96 9.87
CA LEU A 409 -14.99 3.96 8.82
C LEU A 409 -13.81 3.07 9.21
N GLU A 410 -13.79 1.86 8.66
CA GLU A 410 -12.71 0.89 8.88
C GLU A 410 -11.34 1.56 8.72
N SER A 411 -10.51 1.47 9.76
CA SER A 411 -9.22 2.14 9.83
C SER A 411 -8.19 1.48 8.91
N MET A 412 -7.21 2.27 8.46
CA MET A 412 -6.02 1.74 7.82
C MET A 412 -5.00 1.33 8.89
N GLU A 413 -4.48 0.12 8.79
CA GLU A 413 -3.34 -0.32 9.59
C GLU A 413 -2.05 -0.02 8.82
N PHE A 414 -1.08 0.55 9.51
CA PHE A 414 0.20 0.87 8.91
C PHE A 414 1.30 0.01 9.53
N PRO A 415 2.19 -0.57 8.72
CA PRO A 415 3.31 -1.34 9.24
C PRO A 415 4.28 -0.45 10.02
N GLU A 416 4.89 -1.03 11.05
CA GLU A 416 5.94 -0.37 11.80
C GLU A 416 7.20 -0.21 10.95
N PRO A 417 7.92 0.93 11.07
CA PRO A 417 9.19 1.12 10.38
C PRO A 417 10.23 0.10 10.82
N VAL A 418 11.12 -0.30 9.92
CA VAL A 418 12.09 -1.37 10.13
C VAL A 418 13.55 -0.91 10.14
N ILE A 419 13.84 0.29 9.64
CA ILE A 419 15.19 0.88 9.60
C ILE A 419 15.21 2.18 10.38
N ASP A 420 16.22 2.36 11.22
CA ASP A 420 16.49 3.57 11.96
C ASP A 420 17.82 4.20 11.49
N VAL A 421 17.82 5.53 11.37
CA VAL A 421 18.98 6.33 10.98
C VAL A 421 19.08 7.53 11.91
N ALA A 422 20.28 7.79 12.42
CA ALA A 422 20.54 9.02 13.17
C ALA A 422 20.73 10.20 12.19
N ILE A 423 20.08 11.32 12.47
CA ILE A 423 20.16 12.53 11.65
C ILE A 423 20.51 13.74 12.53
N GLU A 424 21.48 14.52 12.07
CA GLU A 424 21.91 15.72 12.77
C GLU A 424 21.99 16.91 11.79
N PRO A 425 21.48 18.09 12.15
CA PRO A 425 21.63 19.26 11.29
C PRO A 425 23.08 19.69 11.24
N LYS A 426 23.57 20.11 10.08
CA LYS A 426 24.95 20.60 9.93
C LYS A 426 25.22 21.85 10.77
N THR A 427 24.21 22.65 11.03
CA THR A 427 24.32 23.85 11.87
C THR A 427 23.35 23.78 13.05
N LYS A 428 23.81 24.22 14.24
CA LYS A 428 22.97 24.28 15.45
C LYS A 428 21.74 25.17 15.27
N GLY A 429 21.80 26.19 14.41
CA GLY A 429 20.68 27.08 14.11
C GLY A 429 19.52 26.41 13.34
N ASP A 430 19.78 25.31 12.67
CA ASP A 430 18.79 24.60 11.88
C ASP A 430 18.06 23.48 12.64
N GLN A 431 18.41 23.25 13.93
CA GLN A 431 17.78 22.19 14.74
C GLN A 431 16.27 22.39 14.86
N GLY A 432 15.81 23.62 15.09
CA GLY A 432 14.37 23.93 15.16
C GLY A 432 13.67 23.74 13.82
N LYS A 433 14.29 24.15 12.71
CA LYS A 433 13.75 23.96 11.36
C LYS A 433 13.69 22.47 10.99
N MET A 434 14.72 21.69 11.35
CA MET A 434 14.73 20.26 11.13
C MET A 434 13.60 19.57 11.89
N ALA A 435 13.40 19.91 13.16
CA ALA A 435 12.31 19.32 13.96
C ALA A 435 10.92 19.64 13.35
N GLU A 436 10.71 20.89 12.90
CA GLU A 436 9.46 21.28 12.24
C GLU A 436 9.28 20.56 10.90
N ALA A 437 10.33 20.42 10.11
CA ALA A 437 10.29 19.72 8.83
C ALA A 437 10.01 18.23 9.01
N LEU A 438 10.70 17.58 9.97
CA LEU A 438 10.46 16.15 10.29
C LEU A 438 9.02 15.90 10.79
N ALA A 439 8.48 16.82 11.61
CA ALA A 439 7.10 16.74 12.06
C ALA A 439 6.10 16.79 10.88
N LYS A 440 6.32 17.69 9.92
CA LYS A 440 5.49 17.78 8.70
C LYS A 440 5.58 16.52 7.85
N LEU A 441 6.78 15.98 7.67
CA LEU A 441 7.00 14.73 6.93
C LEU A 441 6.33 13.54 7.61
N ALA A 442 6.36 13.48 8.95
CA ALA A 442 5.65 12.45 9.72
C ALA A 442 4.12 12.58 9.66
N GLU A 443 3.59 13.80 9.46
CA GLU A 443 2.15 13.97 9.20
C GLU A 443 1.74 13.47 7.80
N GLU A 444 2.63 13.55 6.82
CA GLU A 444 2.39 13.07 5.46
C GLU A 444 2.48 11.55 5.34
N ASP A 445 3.46 10.96 6.02
CA ASP A 445 3.76 9.53 5.95
C ASP A 445 3.65 8.87 7.33
N PRO A 446 2.62 8.07 7.58
CA PRO A 446 2.42 7.40 8.87
C PRO A 446 3.45 6.29 9.16
N THR A 447 4.23 5.84 8.16
CA THR A 447 5.34 4.89 8.34
C THR A 447 6.68 5.55 8.59
N PHE A 448 6.73 6.87 8.47
CA PHE A 448 7.88 7.65 8.85
C PHE A 448 7.71 8.16 10.29
N ARG A 449 8.71 7.93 11.11
CA ARG A 449 8.75 8.43 12.50
C ARG A 449 10.03 9.20 12.73
N ALA A 450 9.93 10.23 13.56
CA ALA A 450 11.07 10.98 14.06
C ALA A 450 10.94 11.17 15.56
N HIS A 451 11.96 10.82 16.31
CA HIS A 451 12.00 11.02 17.75
C HIS A 451 13.41 11.40 18.19
N THR A 452 13.51 12.01 19.36
CA THR A 452 14.81 12.29 19.97
C THR A 452 15.11 11.19 20.99
N ASP A 453 16.23 10.52 20.81
CA ASP A 453 16.75 9.60 21.82
C ASP A 453 17.16 10.39 23.05
N HIS A 454 16.54 10.13 24.18
CA HIS A 454 16.80 10.84 25.43
C HIS A 454 18.17 10.53 26.03
N GLU A 455 18.76 9.39 25.72
CA GLU A 455 20.07 8.99 26.26
C GLU A 455 21.20 9.62 25.43
N THR A 456 21.08 9.59 24.10
CA THR A 456 22.13 10.11 23.20
C THR A 456 21.91 11.56 22.79
N GLY A 457 20.69 12.08 22.95
CA GLY A 457 20.28 13.39 22.46
C GLY A 457 20.20 13.47 20.93
N GLN A 458 20.39 12.35 20.23
CA GLN A 458 20.31 12.27 18.77
C GLN A 458 18.86 12.27 18.28
N THR A 459 18.62 12.87 17.15
CA THR A 459 17.35 12.70 16.44
C THR A 459 17.44 11.43 15.60
N ILE A 460 16.55 10.49 15.87
CA ILE A 460 16.43 9.23 15.11
C ILE A 460 15.24 9.36 14.16
N ILE A 461 15.44 8.99 12.90
CA ILE A 461 14.39 8.84 11.93
C ILE A 461 14.25 7.37 11.56
N SER A 462 13.01 6.92 11.47
CA SER A 462 12.64 5.52 11.20
C SER A 462 11.80 5.44 9.94
N GLY A 463 12.05 4.45 9.10
CA GLY A 463 11.34 4.25 7.83
C GLY A 463 11.31 2.81 7.37
N MET A 464 10.67 2.58 6.20
CA MET A 464 10.43 1.25 5.65
C MET A 464 11.64 0.66 4.92
N GLY A 465 12.61 1.47 4.50
CA GLY A 465 13.79 1.03 3.77
C GLY A 465 14.80 2.15 3.55
N GLU A 466 15.97 1.79 3.00
CA GLU A 466 17.06 2.76 2.73
C GLU A 466 16.60 3.85 1.77
N LEU A 467 15.94 3.48 0.68
CA LEU A 467 15.45 4.43 -0.31
C LEU A 467 14.41 5.39 0.27
N HIS A 468 13.53 4.87 1.13
CA HIS A 468 12.55 5.70 1.83
C HIS A 468 13.23 6.79 2.66
N LEU A 469 14.18 6.43 3.52
CA LEU A 469 14.91 7.39 4.36
C LEU A 469 15.79 8.34 3.55
N GLU A 470 16.40 7.86 2.46
CA GLU A 470 17.18 8.70 1.54
C GLU A 470 16.31 9.80 0.92
N ILE A 471 15.10 9.46 0.49
CA ILE A 471 14.14 10.42 -0.06
C ILE A 471 13.70 11.44 1.00
N ILE A 472 13.43 11.00 2.22
CA ILE A 472 13.08 11.90 3.33
C ILE A 472 14.21 12.90 3.59
N VAL A 473 15.46 12.46 3.63
CA VAL A 473 16.64 13.33 3.83
C VAL A 473 16.82 14.30 2.66
N ASP A 474 16.63 13.84 1.44
CA ASP A 474 16.70 14.69 0.26
C ASP A 474 15.56 15.74 0.23
N ARG A 475 14.35 15.37 0.68
CA ARG A 475 13.24 16.31 0.86
C ARG A 475 13.55 17.38 1.92
N LEU A 476 14.21 17.01 3.03
CA LEU A 476 14.68 17.98 4.03
C LEU A 476 15.56 19.05 3.39
N LEU A 477 16.49 18.63 2.53
CA LEU A 477 17.38 19.57 1.81
C LEU A 477 16.64 20.41 0.79
N ARG A 478 15.85 19.79 -0.10
CA ARG A 478 15.24 20.48 -1.25
C ARG A 478 14.04 21.34 -0.87
N GLU A 479 13.11 20.80 -0.07
CA GLU A 479 11.86 21.47 0.28
C GLU A 479 12.03 22.42 1.47
N PHE A 480 12.73 21.96 2.51
CA PHE A 480 12.85 22.71 3.78
C PHE A 480 14.17 23.48 3.93
N LYS A 481 15.10 23.31 2.99
CA LYS A 481 16.44 23.96 3.01
C LYS A 481 17.22 23.66 4.29
N VAL A 482 17.11 22.43 4.78
CA VAL A 482 17.85 21.94 5.96
C VAL A 482 18.89 20.94 5.51
N GLU A 483 20.17 21.29 5.70
CA GLU A 483 21.26 20.35 5.48
C GLU A 483 21.49 19.51 6.74
N ALA A 484 21.55 18.21 6.58
CA ALA A 484 21.74 17.25 7.66
C ALA A 484 22.86 16.26 7.35
N ASN A 485 23.55 15.82 8.41
CA ASN A 485 24.42 14.66 8.37
C ASN A 485 23.60 13.43 8.76
N VAL A 486 23.80 12.35 8.02
CA VAL A 486 23.09 11.08 8.27
C VAL A 486 24.12 10.10 8.82
N GLY A 487 23.78 9.47 9.96
CA GLY A 487 24.55 8.38 10.53
C GLY A 487 24.32 7.06 9.79
N ALA A 488 25.08 6.02 10.16
CA ALA A 488 24.83 4.68 9.62
C ALA A 488 23.39 4.22 9.95
N PRO A 489 22.72 3.52 9.05
CA PRO A 489 21.42 2.96 9.32
C PRO A 489 21.44 2.07 10.57
N GLN A 490 20.44 2.23 11.43
CA GLN A 490 20.28 1.38 12.60
C GLN A 490 19.16 0.37 12.36
N VAL A 491 19.41 -0.85 12.81
CA VAL A 491 18.42 -1.94 12.72
C VAL A 491 17.46 -1.83 13.90
N ALA A 492 16.16 -1.90 13.64
CA ALA A 492 15.14 -1.94 14.69
C ALA A 492 15.09 -3.32 15.35
N TYR A 493 16.07 -3.55 16.23
CA TYR A 493 16.08 -4.75 17.06
C TYR A 493 14.89 -4.77 18.02
N LYS A 494 14.46 -5.97 18.37
CA LYS A 494 13.42 -6.21 19.38
C LYS A 494 13.96 -7.19 20.42
N GLU A 495 13.25 -7.30 21.54
CA GLU A 495 13.55 -8.30 22.56
C GLU A 495 12.38 -9.28 22.66
N THR A 496 12.65 -10.47 23.17
CA THR A 496 11.63 -11.43 23.61
C THR A 496 12.22 -12.32 24.70
N PHE A 497 11.44 -13.26 25.19
CA PHE A 497 11.88 -14.22 26.19
C PHE A 497 11.40 -15.64 25.83
N THR A 498 12.06 -16.66 26.39
CA THR A 498 11.89 -18.04 25.92
C THR A 498 11.15 -18.95 26.88
N LYS A 499 10.97 -18.52 28.16
CA LYS A 499 10.42 -19.36 29.21
C LYS A 499 9.31 -18.65 29.95
N ALA A 500 8.26 -19.38 30.29
CA ALA A 500 7.24 -18.88 31.21
C ALA A 500 7.82 -18.75 32.62
N VAL A 501 7.44 -17.69 33.31
CA VAL A 501 7.89 -17.38 34.68
C VAL A 501 6.79 -16.75 35.54
N ASP A 502 6.81 -17.04 36.82
CA ASP A 502 5.98 -16.38 37.81
C ASP A 502 6.81 -15.34 38.57
N VAL A 503 6.25 -14.16 38.71
CA VAL A 503 6.88 -13.05 39.44
C VAL A 503 5.96 -12.54 40.52
N ASP A 504 6.55 -12.35 41.70
CA ASP A 504 5.91 -11.76 42.88
C ASP A 504 6.50 -10.36 43.08
N SER A 505 5.81 -9.33 42.58
CA SER A 505 6.30 -7.95 42.56
C SER A 505 5.57 -7.11 43.58
N LYS A 506 6.36 -6.50 44.49
CA LYS A 506 5.85 -5.62 45.52
C LYS A 506 6.55 -4.27 45.49
N TYR A 507 5.79 -3.23 45.23
CA TYR A 507 6.23 -1.86 45.40
C TYR A 507 5.69 -1.28 46.69
N ALA A 508 6.59 -0.98 47.61
CA ALA A 508 6.26 -0.35 48.89
C ALA A 508 7.25 0.76 49.17
N LYS A 509 6.79 2.00 49.27
CA LYS A 509 7.61 3.17 49.56
C LYS A 509 6.92 4.03 50.60
N GLN A 510 7.63 4.38 51.66
CA GLN A 510 7.16 5.25 52.71
C GLN A 510 8.13 6.43 52.87
N SER A 511 7.66 7.61 52.51
CA SER A 511 8.44 8.86 52.59
C SER A 511 7.59 9.93 53.26
N GLY A 512 7.61 10.00 54.60
CA GLY A 512 7.03 11.06 55.42
C GLY A 512 5.64 11.54 54.99
N GLY A 513 4.56 10.81 55.30
CA GLY A 513 3.20 11.10 54.93
C GLY A 513 2.46 9.85 54.41
N ARG A 514 1.59 10.00 53.41
CA ARG A 514 0.88 8.89 52.75
C ARG A 514 1.88 8.02 52.01
N GLY A 515 1.95 6.72 52.32
CA GLY A 515 2.81 5.75 51.67
C GLY A 515 2.34 5.39 50.25
N GLN A 516 3.12 4.56 49.57
CA GLN A 516 2.72 3.95 48.28
C GLN A 516 2.84 2.43 48.42
N TYR A 517 1.81 1.71 48.02
CA TYR A 517 1.77 0.27 48.11
C TYR A 517 1.06 -0.35 46.90
N GLY A 518 1.75 -1.19 46.14
CA GLY A 518 1.20 -2.02 45.09
C GLY A 518 1.87 -3.40 45.11
N HIS A 519 1.07 -4.45 45.08
CA HIS A 519 1.57 -5.82 45.08
C HIS A 519 0.78 -6.68 44.15
N CYS A 520 1.46 -7.29 43.18
CA CYS A 520 0.85 -8.16 42.19
C CYS A 520 1.73 -9.38 41.92
N LYS A 521 1.09 -10.53 41.72
CA LYS A 521 1.73 -11.74 41.19
C LYS A 521 1.24 -11.94 39.75
N VAL A 522 2.20 -12.03 38.86
CA VAL A 522 1.95 -12.08 37.41
C VAL A 522 2.66 -13.30 36.83
N HIS A 523 1.91 -14.07 36.09
CA HIS A 523 2.44 -15.13 35.25
C HIS A 523 2.73 -14.58 33.86
N PHE A 524 3.97 -14.72 33.41
CA PHE A 524 4.39 -14.30 32.06
C PHE A 524 4.65 -15.52 31.20
N GLU A 525 4.06 -15.53 30.01
CA GLU A 525 4.25 -16.57 29.00
C GLU A 525 4.75 -15.92 27.70
N PRO A 526 5.74 -16.53 27.01
CA PRO A 526 6.10 -16.08 25.67
C PRO A 526 4.98 -16.40 24.68
N MET A 527 4.68 -15.45 23.82
CA MET A 527 3.82 -15.61 22.65
C MET A 527 4.67 -15.56 21.38
N ASP A 528 4.04 -15.86 20.25
CA ASP A 528 4.68 -15.69 18.96
C ASP A 528 5.00 -14.21 18.70
N ALA A 529 6.29 -13.88 18.60
CA ALA A 529 6.77 -12.53 18.33
C ALA A 529 6.41 -12.04 16.90
N ASN A 530 5.91 -12.91 16.04
CA ASN A 530 5.45 -12.63 14.68
C ASN A 530 3.94 -12.79 14.51
N GLY A 531 3.21 -13.01 15.61
CA GLY A 531 1.76 -13.13 15.61
C GLY A 531 1.04 -11.79 15.46
N GLU A 532 -0.26 -11.84 15.22
CA GLU A 532 -1.10 -10.63 15.13
C GLU A 532 -1.18 -9.87 16.46
N GLU A 533 -1.19 -10.59 17.58
CA GLU A 533 -1.24 -10.02 18.92
C GLU A 533 0.14 -10.15 19.57
N LEU A 534 0.84 -9.03 19.73
CA LEU A 534 2.21 -8.98 20.27
C LEU A 534 2.26 -8.77 21.79
N PHE A 535 1.18 -8.29 22.38
CA PHE A 535 1.02 -8.08 23.81
C PHE A 535 -0.40 -8.44 24.23
N LYS A 536 -0.51 -9.24 25.30
CA LYS A 536 -1.78 -9.63 25.87
C LYS A 536 -1.75 -9.55 27.38
N PHE A 537 -2.70 -8.83 27.95
CA PHE A 537 -2.88 -8.75 29.40
C PHE A 537 -4.21 -9.38 29.82
N GLU A 538 -4.16 -10.31 30.78
CA GLU A 538 -5.33 -10.99 31.32
C GLU A 538 -5.32 -10.91 32.85
N SER A 539 -6.51 -10.97 33.46
CA SER A 539 -6.67 -11.03 34.88
C SER A 539 -7.52 -12.23 35.31
N THR A 540 -6.96 -13.05 36.19
CA THR A 540 -7.66 -14.16 36.85
C THR A 540 -7.78 -13.92 38.34
N VAL A 541 -7.67 -12.67 38.79
CA VAL A 541 -7.77 -12.28 40.20
C VAL A 541 -9.14 -12.62 40.75
N VAL A 542 -9.17 -13.39 41.85
CA VAL A 542 -10.40 -13.78 42.56
C VAL A 542 -10.39 -13.26 43.99
N GLY A 543 -11.58 -13.08 44.54
CA GLY A 543 -11.75 -12.71 45.97
C GLY A 543 -11.36 -11.27 46.32
N GLY A 544 -11.17 -10.39 45.29
CA GLY A 544 -10.88 -8.97 45.55
C GLY A 544 -9.50 -8.71 46.13
N SER A 545 -8.53 -9.60 45.92
CA SER A 545 -7.15 -9.45 46.42
C SER A 545 -6.44 -8.23 45.81
N ILE A 546 -6.86 -7.81 44.61
CA ILE A 546 -6.57 -6.53 44.01
C ILE A 546 -7.92 -5.88 43.65
N PRO A 547 -8.18 -4.62 44.07
CA PRO A 547 -9.36 -3.88 43.62
C PRO A 547 -9.43 -3.81 42.08
N LYS A 548 -10.62 -3.98 41.51
CA LYS A 548 -10.82 -4.01 40.02
C LYS A 548 -10.29 -2.78 39.33
N GLU A 549 -10.35 -1.62 40.00
CA GLU A 549 -9.88 -0.33 39.49
C GLU A 549 -8.35 -0.27 39.32
N TYR A 550 -7.57 -1.10 40.04
CA TYR A 550 -6.10 -1.11 39.97
C TYR A 550 -5.55 -2.18 38.99
N ILE A 551 -6.38 -3.12 38.54
CA ILE A 551 -5.95 -4.18 37.63
C ILE A 551 -5.49 -3.61 36.27
N PRO A 552 -6.19 -2.66 35.63
CA PRO A 552 -5.70 -2.04 34.40
C PRO A 552 -4.34 -1.38 34.55
N ALA A 553 -4.11 -0.69 35.67
CA ALA A 553 -2.83 -0.04 35.94
C ALA A 553 -1.64 -1.01 35.99
N VAL A 554 -1.85 -2.25 36.44
CA VAL A 554 -0.82 -3.30 36.36
C VAL A 554 -0.49 -3.62 34.90
N GLY A 555 -1.53 -3.78 34.06
CA GLY A 555 -1.36 -4.03 32.65
C GLY A 555 -0.64 -2.90 31.92
N GLU A 556 -1.04 -1.67 32.13
CA GLU A 556 -0.39 -0.47 31.58
C GLU A 556 1.08 -0.37 32.00
N GLY A 557 1.40 -0.66 33.27
CA GLY A 557 2.79 -0.67 33.77
C GLY A 557 3.64 -1.77 33.11
N ILE A 558 3.06 -2.93 32.82
CA ILE A 558 3.73 -4.00 32.07
C ILE A 558 3.96 -3.59 30.62
N GLU A 559 2.94 -3.06 29.97
CA GLU A 559 2.98 -2.64 28.57
C GLU A 559 4.01 -1.53 28.35
N GLU A 560 4.01 -0.50 29.22
CA GLU A 560 5.02 0.57 29.16
C GLU A 560 6.43 0.03 29.35
N ALA A 561 6.65 -0.89 30.32
CA ALA A 561 7.94 -1.51 30.52
C ALA A 561 8.37 -2.39 29.33
N ALA A 562 7.43 -3.01 28.63
CA ALA A 562 7.70 -3.79 27.42
C ALA A 562 8.20 -2.93 26.26
N GLN A 563 7.88 -1.62 26.21
CA GLN A 563 8.39 -0.73 25.18
C GLN A 563 9.90 -0.46 25.28
N SER A 564 10.51 -0.72 26.42
CA SER A 564 11.92 -0.38 26.65
C SER A 564 12.78 -1.53 27.18
N GLY A 565 12.42 -2.77 26.97
CA GLY A 565 13.20 -3.99 27.27
C GLY A 565 14.27 -3.91 28.35
N ILE A 566 15.05 -4.95 28.49
CA ILE A 566 16.12 -4.98 29.52
C ILE A 566 17.53 -5.25 28.97
N LEU A 567 17.66 -5.77 27.76
CA LEU A 567 18.96 -6.11 27.16
C LEU A 567 19.63 -4.87 26.56
N GLY A 568 18.93 -4.23 25.65
CA GLY A 568 19.42 -3.06 24.94
C GLY A 568 18.41 -1.91 24.90
N GLY A 569 17.33 -1.98 25.68
CA GLY A 569 16.25 -0.99 25.66
C GLY A 569 15.37 -1.08 24.42
N PHE A 570 15.32 -2.25 23.76
CA PHE A 570 14.47 -2.47 22.61
C PHE A 570 13.08 -2.95 23.01
N PRO A 571 12.02 -2.59 22.25
CA PRO A 571 10.67 -3.10 22.54
C PRO A 571 10.61 -4.62 22.58
N VAL A 572 9.85 -5.15 23.55
CA VAL A 572 9.68 -6.60 23.74
C VAL A 572 8.43 -7.06 23.02
N LEU A 573 8.54 -8.09 22.21
CA LEU A 573 7.46 -8.70 21.44
C LEU A 573 7.08 -10.07 22.02
N GLY A 574 5.80 -10.44 21.82
CA GLY A 574 5.30 -11.76 22.19
C GLY A 574 5.16 -11.95 23.70
N VAL A 575 4.47 -11.03 24.38
CA VAL A 575 4.27 -11.03 25.82
C VAL A 575 2.82 -11.33 26.17
N LYS A 576 2.58 -12.41 26.90
CA LYS A 576 1.32 -12.63 27.58
C LYS A 576 1.54 -12.53 29.09
N ALA A 577 0.81 -11.65 29.74
CA ALA A 577 0.87 -11.42 31.17
C ALA A 577 -0.48 -11.68 31.83
N THR A 578 -0.53 -12.56 32.82
CA THR A 578 -1.74 -12.90 33.56
C THR A 578 -1.55 -12.56 35.02
N VAL A 579 -2.22 -11.51 35.50
CA VAL A 579 -2.25 -11.21 36.91
C VAL A 579 -3.26 -12.13 37.62
N TYR A 580 -2.83 -12.82 38.68
CA TYR A 580 -3.69 -13.83 39.33
C TYR A 580 -3.89 -13.60 40.84
N VAL A 581 -2.96 -12.96 41.52
CA VAL A 581 -3.02 -12.65 42.98
C VAL A 581 -2.30 -11.36 43.28
N GLY A 582 -2.68 -10.69 44.32
CA GLY A 582 -1.96 -9.54 44.86
C GLY A 582 -2.47 -9.16 46.25
N SER A 583 -2.07 -8.00 46.70
CA SER A 583 -2.59 -7.40 47.93
C SER A 583 -2.59 -5.88 47.80
N TYR A 584 -3.46 -5.23 48.54
CA TYR A 584 -3.56 -3.80 48.60
C TYR A 584 -3.59 -3.29 50.05
N HIS A 585 -3.39 -2.00 50.19
CA HIS A 585 -3.48 -1.31 51.49
C HIS A 585 -4.49 -0.16 51.34
N ASP A 586 -5.49 -0.12 52.22
CA ASP A 586 -6.62 0.80 52.11
C ASP A 586 -6.24 2.28 52.01
N VAL A 587 -5.09 2.68 52.56
CA VAL A 587 -4.63 4.08 52.56
C VAL A 587 -3.53 4.37 51.55
N ASP A 588 -2.61 3.39 51.34
CA ASP A 588 -1.36 3.61 50.60
C ASP A 588 -1.40 3.06 49.17
N SER A 589 -2.45 2.32 48.80
CA SER A 589 -2.60 1.82 47.43
C SER A 589 -3.16 2.90 46.49
N SER A 590 -2.67 2.91 45.27
CA SER A 590 -3.06 3.79 44.19
C SER A 590 -2.80 3.14 42.83
N GLU A 591 -3.45 3.62 41.80
CA GLU A 591 -3.17 3.21 40.40
C GLU A 591 -1.68 3.31 40.08
N MET A 592 -1.03 4.42 40.43
CA MET A 592 0.40 4.62 40.24
C MET A 592 1.26 3.57 40.92
N ALA A 593 0.91 3.14 42.14
CA ALA A 593 1.67 2.12 42.84
C ALA A 593 1.55 0.74 42.18
N PHE A 594 0.36 0.40 41.65
CA PHE A 594 0.15 -0.83 40.90
C PHE A 594 0.78 -0.78 39.51
N HIS A 595 0.78 0.38 38.84
CA HIS A 595 1.50 0.60 37.59
C HIS A 595 3.02 0.34 37.79
N ILE A 596 3.63 0.90 38.84
CA ILE A 596 5.04 0.66 39.13
C ILE A 596 5.28 -0.81 39.47
N ALA A 597 4.39 -1.45 40.25
CA ALA A 597 4.51 -2.87 40.57
C ALA A 597 4.44 -3.75 39.32
N GLY A 598 3.58 -3.41 38.38
CA GLY A 598 3.50 -4.06 37.06
C GLY A 598 4.79 -3.91 36.25
N SER A 599 5.31 -2.69 36.17
CA SER A 599 6.59 -2.40 35.50
C SER A 599 7.77 -3.17 36.14
N MET A 600 7.82 -3.23 37.45
CA MET A 600 8.83 -4.01 38.16
C MET A 600 8.68 -5.52 37.91
N ALA A 601 7.44 -6.03 37.92
CA ALA A 601 7.15 -7.42 37.62
C ALA A 601 7.69 -7.83 36.25
N PHE A 602 7.45 -7.01 35.24
CA PHE A 602 7.92 -7.26 33.88
C PHE A 602 9.44 -7.30 33.79
N LYS A 603 10.14 -6.32 34.38
CA LYS A 603 11.61 -6.27 34.38
C LYS A 603 12.23 -7.50 35.06
N GLU A 604 11.66 -7.92 36.18
CA GLU A 604 12.09 -9.14 36.87
C GLU A 604 11.79 -10.41 36.04
N ALA A 605 10.63 -10.44 35.37
CA ALA A 605 10.25 -11.54 34.49
C ALA A 605 11.26 -11.72 33.35
N MET A 606 11.62 -10.65 32.70
CA MET A 606 12.58 -10.67 31.58
C MET A 606 13.95 -11.18 32.01
N GLN A 607 14.41 -10.79 33.22
CA GLN A 607 15.67 -11.29 33.78
C GLN A 607 15.64 -12.79 34.05
N LYS A 608 14.53 -13.29 34.62
CA LYS A 608 14.36 -14.70 34.97
C LYS A 608 14.08 -15.59 33.77
N ALA A 609 13.34 -15.08 32.79
CA ALA A 609 12.88 -15.84 31.62
C ALA A 609 13.94 -16.01 30.56
N GLY A 610 15.08 -15.31 30.67
CA GLY A 610 16.14 -15.35 29.65
C GLY A 610 15.77 -14.56 28.43
N ALA A 611 15.84 -13.24 28.55
CA ALA A 611 15.62 -12.32 27.43
C ALA A 611 16.61 -12.59 26.30
N ILE A 612 16.14 -12.53 25.08
CA ILE A 612 16.93 -12.67 23.86
C ILE A 612 16.63 -11.51 22.92
N LEU A 613 17.62 -11.17 22.09
CA LEU A 613 17.49 -10.16 21.06
C LEU A 613 16.92 -10.78 19.78
N LEU A 614 16.02 -10.05 19.13
CA LEU A 614 15.43 -10.37 17.83
C LEU A 614 15.94 -9.39 16.78
N GLU A 615 16.22 -9.91 15.59
CA GLU A 615 16.56 -9.10 14.41
C GLU A 615 15.51 -9.28 13.30
N PRO A 616 15.23 -8.23 12.50
CA PRO A 616 14.33 -8.36 11.37
C PRO A 616 15.00 -9.16 10.26
N ILE A 617 14.30 -10.19 9.80
CA ILE A 617 14.68 -11.02 8.65
C ILE A 617 13.89 -10.54 7.45
N MET A 618 14.63 -10.28 6.38
CA MET A 618 14.07 -9.83 5.12
C MET A 618 13.96 -11.02 4.15
N ARG A 619 12.83 -11.12 3.47
CA ARG A 619 12.71 -11.94 2.27
C ARG A 619 13.31 -11.16 1.11
N VAL A 620 14.40 -11.66 0.59
CA VAL A 620 15.14 -11.03 -0.50
C VAL A 620 14.94 -11.86 -1.76
N GLU A 621 14.57 -11.20 -2.84
CA GLU A 621 14.40 -11.79 -4.16
C GLU A 621 15.35 -11.10 -5.11
N VAL A 622 16.30 -11.84 -5.63
CA VAL A 622 17.35 -11.31 -6.51
C VAL A 622 17.17 -11.89 -7.90
N THR A 623 16.99 -11.04 -8.88
CA THR A 623 16.89 -11.41 -10.29
C THR A 623 18.18 -11.07 -11.02
N MET A 624 18.73 -12.03 -11.77
CA MET A 624 19.97 -11.83 -12.50
C MET A 624 20.06 -12.78 -13.70
N PRO A 625 20.90 -12.46 -14.70
CA PRO A 625 21.31 -13.43 -15.70
C PRO A 625 21.97 -14.66 -15.05
N GLU A 626 21.75 -15.85 -15.62
CA GLU A 626 22.22 -17.13 -15.07
C GLU A 626 23.73 -17.16 -14.78
N GLU A 627 24.52 -16.48 -15.57
CA GLU A 627 25.99 -16.39 -15.41
C GLU A 627 26.46 -15.81 -14.07
N TYR A 628 25.62 -14.98 -13.40
CA TYR A 628 25.94 -14.35 -12.11
C TYR A 628 25.33 -15.08 -10.90
N MET A 629 24.54 -16.12 -11.11
CA MET A 629 23.82 -16.80 -10.04
C MET A 629 24.74 -17.33 -8.94
N GLY A 630 25.90 -17.90 -9.32
CA GLY A 630 26.87 -18.41 -8.35
C GLY A 630 27.44 -17.32 -7.43
N ASP A 631 27.78 -16.17 -7.99
CA ASP A 631 28.33 -15.04 -7.24
C ASP A 631 27.29 -14.43 -6.30
N VAL A 632 26.04 -14.34 -6.75
CA VAL A 632 24.92 -13.84 -5.94
C VAL A 632 24.60 -14.78 -4.79
N ILE A 633 24.53 -16.09 -5.02
CA ILE A 633 24.32 -17.10 -3.96
C ILE A 633 25.47 -17.05 -2.94
N GLY A 634 26.70 -16.94 -3.40
CA GLY A 634 27.88 -16.80 -2.55
C GLY A 634 27.82 -15.56 -1.66
N ASP A 635 27.38 -14.43 -2.22
CA ASP A 635 27.24 -13.19 -1.47
C ASP A 635 26.09 -13.26 -0.43
N ILE A 636 24.92 -13.78 -0.83
CA ILE A 636 23.79 -13.98 0.09
C ILE A 636 24.20 -14.87 1.27
N ASN A 637 24.88 -15.98 1.02
CA ASN A 637 25.38 -16.86 2.07
C ASN A 637 26.38 -16.15 3.00
N SER A 638 27.25 -15.30 2.46
CA SER A 638 28.20 -14.52 3.27
C SER A 638 27.51 -13.52 4.20
N ARG A 639 26.30 -13.09 3.84
CA ARG A 639 25.41 -12.20 4.60
C ARG A 639 24.49 -12.92 5.57
N ARG A 640 24.82 -14.10 6.02
CA ARG A 640 23.98 -14.96 6.87
C ARG A 640 22.63 -15.33 6.21
N GLY A 641 22.53 -15.20 4.90
CA GLY A 641 21.33 -15.51 4.15
C GLY A 641 21.08 -17.01 4.06
N ARG A 642 19.81 -17.38 4.04
CA ARG A 642 19.35 -18.76 3.83
C ARG A 642 18.57 -18.80 2.52
N ILE A 643 19.07 -19.52 1.54
CA ILE A 643 18.40 -19.70 0.25
C ILE A 643 17.12 -20.52 0.48
N GLU A 644 15.98 -19.99 0.05
CA GLU A 644 14.68 -20.65 0.09
C GLU A 644 14.40 -21.39 -1.20
N GLY A 645 14.69 -20.76 -2.35
CA GLY A 645 14.40 -21.31 -3.65
C GLY A 645 15.09 -20.58 -4.78
N MET A 646 15.04 -21.19 -5.94
CA MET A 646 15.54 -20.63 -7.19
C MET A 646 14.55 -20.94 -8.29
N ASP A 647 14.20 -19.94 -9.07
CA ASP A 647 13.23 -20.05 -10.15
C ASP A 647 13.82 -19.55 -11.47
N ASP A 648 13.37 -20.15 -12.55
CA ASP A 648 13.64 -19.67 -13.89
C ASP A 648 12.64 -18.58 -14.26
N ILE A 649 13.13 -17.43 -14.67
CA ILE A 649 12.31 -16.30 -15.11
C ILE A 649 12.68 -15.91 -16.54
N ALA A 650 11.81 -15.20 -17.23
CA ALA A 650 12.03 -14.78 -18.62
C ALA A 650 13.32 -13.96 -18.81
N SER A 651 13.77 -13.25 -17.77
CA SER A 651 14.97 -12.40 -17.79
C SER A 651 16.24 -13.09 -17.25
N GLY A 652 16.18 -14.37 -16.83
CA GLY A 652 17.31 -15.11 -16.25
C GLY A 652 16.89 -16.02 -15.11
N LYS A 653 17.54 -15.86 -13.97
CA LYS A 653 17.26 -16.61 -12.73
C LYS A 653 16.79 -15.67 -11.62
N MET A 654 15.95 -16.18 -10.75
CA MET A 654 15.55 -15.52 -9.51
C MET A 654 15.97 -16.39 -8.32
N VAL A 655 16.66 -15.79 -7.36
CA VAL A 655 17.04 -16.40 -6.09
C VAL A 655 16.21 -15.78 -4.98
N ARG A 656 15.50 -16.60 -4.22
CA ARG A 656 14.79 -16.20 -3.01
C ARG A 656 15.58 -16.62 -1.78
N ALA A 657 15.73 -15.71 -0.85
CA ALA A 657 16.46 -15.96 0.39
C ALA A 657 15.90 -15.16 1.56
N PHE A 658 16.15 -15.67 2.77
CA PHE A 658 15.94 -14.92 4.00
C PHE A 658 17.28 -14.40 4.51
N VAL A 659 17.39 -13.08 4.65
CA VAL A 659 18.63 -12.42 5.05
C VAL A 659 18.34 -11.43 6.18
N PRO A 660 19.16 -11.37 7.25
CA PRO A 660 19.02 -10.34 8.26
C PRO A 660 19.21 -8.95 7.68
N LEU A 661 18.35 -7.99 8.06
CA LEU A 661 18.43 -6.62 7.57
C LEU A 661 19.80 -5.98 7.79
N SER A 662 20.43 -6.25 8.93
CA SER A 662 21.76 -5.74 9.27
C SER A 662 22.84 -6.09 8.23
N GLU A 663 22.65 -7.19 7.48
CA GLU A 663 23.60 -7.66 6.45
C GLU A 663 23.25 -7.13 5.04
N MET A 664 22.12 -6.47 4.90
CA MET A 664 21.63 -5.97 3.61
C MET A 664 22.07 -4.55 3.28
N PHE A 665 22.65 -3.82 4.24
CA PHE A 665 23.14 -2.48 3.98
C PHE A 665 24.24 -2.47 2.92
N GLY A 666 24.10 -1.60 1.93
CA GLY A 666 25.00 -1.52 0.78
C GLY A 666 24.84 -2.65 -0.26
N TYR A 667 23.90 -3.57 -0.07
CA TYR A 667 23.70 -4.69 -0.98
C TYR A 667 23.43 -4.27 -2.42
N SER A 668 22.70 -3.18 -2.65
CA SER A 668 22.43 -2.66 -3.99
C SER A 668 23.73 -2.39 -4.77
N THR A 669 24.70 -1.79 -4.12
CA THR A 669 26.03 -1.47 -4.72
C THR A 669 26.80 -2.75 -5.00
N ASP A 670 26.82 -3.68 -4.06
CA ASP A 670 27.54 -4.95 -4.20
C ASP A 670 26.91 -5.81 -5.31
N LEU A 671 25.59 -5.88 -5.39
CA LEU A 671 24.88 -6.61 -6.43
C LEU A 671 25.18 -6.01 -7.81
N ARG A 672 25.10 -4.69 -7.98
CA ARG A 672 25.42 -4.00 -9.23
C ARG A 672 26.86 -4.27 -9.67
N SER A 673 27.80 -4.22 -8.74
CA SER A 673 29.20 -4.51 -9.02
C SER A 673 29.41 -5.95 -9.50
N ARG A 674 28.79 -6.94 -8.86
CA ARG A 674 28.91 -8.37 -9.19
C ARG A 674 28.18 -8.77 -10.47
N THR A 675 27.09 -8.10 -10.80
CA THR A 675 26.24 -8.42 -11.96
C THR A 675 26.42 -7.46 -13.13
N GLN A 676 27.43 -6.58 -13.07
CA GLN A 676 27.67 -5.54 -14.07
C GLN A 676 26.43 -4.67 -14.34
N GLY A 677 25.68 -4.36 -13.27
CA GLY A 677 24.46 -3.57 -13.32
C GLY A 677 23.21 -4.30 -13.83
N ARG A 678 23.30 -5.60 -14.14
CA ARG A 678 22.19 -6.40 -14.68
C ARG A 678 21.37 -7.13 -13.61
N GLY A 679 21.79 -7.12 -12.35
CA GLY A 679 21.06 -7.69 -11.23
C GLY A 679 20.14 -6.67 -10.59
N ASN A 680 18.93 -7.08 -10.26
CA ASN A 680 17.98 -6.33 -9.45
C ASN A 680 17.60 -7.15 -8.23
N TYR A 681 17.22 -6.47 -7.15
CA TYR A 681 16.66 -7.13 -5.99
C TYR A 681 15.47 -6.37 -5.43
N SER A 682 14.63 -7.10 -4.73
CA SER A 682 13.60 -6.58 -3.86
C SER A 682 13.74 -7.21 -2.49
N MET A 683 13.33 -6.47 -1.48
CA MET A 683 13.49 -6.86 -0.10
C MET A 683 12.22 -6.52 0.67
N PHE A 684 11.68 -7.50 1.40
CA PHE A 684 10.45 -7.37 2.16
C PHE A 684 10.69 -7.83 3.58
N PHE A 685 10.13 -7.11 4.54
CA PHE A 685 10.10 -7.63 5.90
C PHE A 685 9.30 -8.93 5.94
N GLU A 686 9.89 -9.98 6.50
CA GLU A 686 9.21 -11.27 6.65
C GLU A 686 8.83 -11.54 8.11
N LYS A 687 9.80 -11.49 9.00
CA LYS A 687 9.62 -11.82 10.41
C LYS A 687 10.80 -11.38 11.27
N TYR A 688 10.63 -11.48 12.58
CA TYR A 688 11.71 -11.38 13.55
C TYR A 688 12.23 -12.77 13.90
N GLU A 689 13.57 -12.94 13.96
CA GLU A 689 14.21 -14.17 14.44
C GLU A 689 15.26 -13.87 15.51
N PRO A 690 15.56 -14.85 16.40
CA PRO A 690 16.60 -14.70 17.41
C PRO A 690 17.98 -14.42 16.81
N VAL A 691 18.64 -13.42 17.34
CA VAL A 691 20.00 -13.04 16.93
C VAL A 691 21.01 -14.09 17.45
N PRO A 692 21.99 -14.54 16.65
CA PRO A 692 23.07 -15.39 17.12
C PRO A 692 23.86 -14.70 18.28
N LYS A 693 24.31 -15.47 19.28
CA LYS A 693 24.94 -14.94 20.51
C LYS A 693 26.12 -13.99 20.22
N ASN A 694 26.96 -14.34 19.28
CA ASN A 694 28.12 -13.52 18.89
C ASN A 694 27.72 -12.18 18.27
N VAL A 695 26.59 -12.12 17.57
CA VAL A 695 26.04 -10.89 16.99
C VAL A 695 25.33 -10.09 18.06
N GLN A 696 24.57 -10.75 18.95
CA GLN A 696 23.92 -10.11 20.08
C GLN A 696 24.94 -9.38 20.98
N GLU A 697 26.05 -10.01 21.31
CA GLU A 697 27.13 -9.40 22.09
C GLU A 697 27.69 -8.14 21.41
N LYS A 698 27.86 -8.17 20.11
CA LYS A 698 28.30 -6.99 19.32
C LYS A 698 27.27 -5.86 19.39
N VAL A 699 26.01 -6.17 19.08
CA VAL A 699 24.92 -5.17 19.06
C VAL A 699 24.74 -4.50 20.42
N LEU A 700 24.88 -5.28 21.51
CA LEU A 700 24.77 -4.74 22.86
C LEU A 700 26.04 -3.99 23.33
N ALA A 701 27.20 -4.28 22.76
CA ALA A 701 28.44 -3.55 23.08
C ALA A 701 28.54 -2.20 22.36
N ASP A 702 27.91 -2.07 21.18
CA ASP A 702 27.90 -0.83 20.39
C ASP A 702 26.87 0.20 20.91
N LYS A 703 26.11 -0.17 21.95
CA LYS A 703 25.14 0.68 22.66
C LYS A 703 25.67 1.12 24.02
#